data_5196c444a4821be9169c0160dcac59c1
#
_entry.id   5196c444a4821be9169c0160dcac59c1
#
_cell.length_a   1.000
_cell.length_b   1.000
_cell.length_c   1.000
_cell.angle_alpha   90.00
_cell.angle_beta   90.00
_cell.angle_gamma   90.00
#
_symmetry.space_group_name_H-M   'P 1'
#
loop_
_entity.id
_entity.type
_entity.pdbx_description
1 polymer ?
#
loop_
_entity_poly.entity_id
_entity_poly.type
_entity_poly.pdbx_seq_one_letter_code
_entity_poly.pdbx_strand_id
1 'polypeptide(L)'
;MTGPLRDWILCCYEEMVIRGSGFFGLISFGLLLGLPSMSYGLDTSSSVDDSSSALVEAHIDSSSSNVGVQDESTSIVEANTQVDNGASSGTSDQITWHQGWISPEEGAGFWRWGLPDGTIAASSWKNINGSWYWFDEEGRMAQDGLVQVGGVTYGFSSSGAMRVGWYFDTTGSASVWRYFSGSGAMVKGWLSDGGNWYWLDDEGKMAHEEMRQIGGATYGFSSSGAMLIGWHLDTSVWHYYSGSGAMVKGWLLDGGRWYWLDPADGSMATGLNECNGTPYIFNGSGAMISSQWALVDNNWYYADSNGLLHGGWLLLGNSWYYLDPGSHIMLTGFAQVGSSIYFLTSSGAMATGWVIDDGTWYFAASSGAIQQGRWIKSGSSWYYLDEVSGAMRTGEYTVGNTHYYSYDSGAMASSCWISLSDGMSWANSSGALSDPLPTSSDGTPVVADRADSSSLPGAIHIGDSVFYADASGIVNVTSGLIMSKDAFGESNNNWYYASSYGVLKSGWQYIDGSWYWMDPSTFKMKTGWLNDDGTWYWLQSSGAMYANGWLTIDGVEYYFSSSGAWLNMSGSVLGVKRSSLVTWLLSHETDGYYCGTRYDTRVSQETCMYPKGDPRWDGYTGMNCAGFVSHAYMKAGGNLAPIAAEQSHSPWSGGPGRGGCVNAYRWYGYAIDTCANVTYFNSIDELLRSGLARKGDIVFFNPYNPYADDCHIGFFWGNTSSENLFWHSDGYGNRISGLTALGPSKVVLIR
;
A
#
# COMPACT_ATOMS: atom_id res chain seq x y z
N MET A 1 3.72 35.21 18.85
CA MET A 1 3.30 33.97 18.19
C MET A 1 2.80 33.03 19.25
N THR A 2 1.54 33.14 19.57
CA THR A 2 0.78 32.30 20.49
C THR A 2 -0.34 31.73 19.65
N GLY A 3 -0.25 30.48 19.32
CA GLY A 3 -1.21 29.77 18.50
C GLY A 3 -1.12 28.26 18.75
N PRO A 4 -1.94 27.45 18.20
CA PRO A 4 -2.58 26.24 18.70
C PRO A 4 -1.70 24.99 18.91
N LEU A 5 -0.37 25.13 18.99
CA LEU A 5 0.54 24.00 19.23
C LEU A 5 0.57 23.51 20.70
N ARG A 6 -0.03 24.25 21.62
CA ARG A 6 -0.01 23.90 23.05
C ARG A 6 -1.08 22.90 23.44
N ASP A 7 -2.19 22.90 22.71
CA ASP A 7 -3.33 22.04 23.02
C ASP A 7 -3.18 20.62 22.44
N TRP A 8 -2.33 20.47 21.41
CA TRP A 8 -2.05 19.18 20.81
C TRP A 8 -1.16 18.27 21.68
N ILE A 9 -0.33 18.87 22.53
CA ILE A 9 0.59 18.14 23.41
C ILE A 9 -0.13 17.61 24.65
N LEU A 10 -1.21 18.26 25.12
CA LEU A 10 -1.93 17.84 26.32
C LEU A 10 -2.93 16.68 26.07
N CYS A 11 -3.50 16.57 24.89
CA CYS A 11 -4.44 15.48 24.57
C CYS A 11 -3.77 14.11 24.39
N CYS A 12 -2.47 14.07 24.06
CA CYS A 12 -1.73 12.82 23.86
C CYS A 12 -1.05 12.26 25.14
N TYR A 13 -1.05 13.02 26.25
CA TYR A 13 -0.29 12.62 27.45
C TYR A 13 -1.11 11.84 28.47
N GLU A 14 -2.42 11.96 28.50
CA GLU A 14 -3.27 11.29 29.51
C GLU A 14 -3.63 9.83 29.19
N GLU A 15 -3.60 9.38 27.91
CA GLU A 15 -3.89 7.98 27.58
C GLU A 15 -2.70 7.00 27.80
N MET A 16 -1.49 7.51 28.05
CA MET A 16 -0.28 6.66 28.15
C MET A 16 0.07 6.25 29.60
N VAL A 17 -0.63 6.75 30.60
CA VAL A 17 -0.30 6.50 32.04
C VAL A 17 -1.08 5.32 32.64
N ILE A 18 -2.10 4.78 31.98
CA ILE A 18 -2.97 3.73 32.56
C ILE A 18 -2.53 2.29 32.20
N ARG A 19 -1.52 2.09 31.36
CA ARG A 19 -0.96 0.74 31.14
C ARG A 19 0.55 0.73 31.35
N GLY A 20 0.95 0.76 32.60
CA GLY A 20 2.31 0.52 33.03
C GLY A 20 2.63 -0.97 33.08
N SER A 21 3.50 -1.41 32.20
CA SER A 21 4.60 -2.34 32.56
C SER A 21 5.46 -2.64 31.33
N GLY A 22 6.70 -2.16 31.40
CA GLY A 22 7.90 -2.81 30.88
C GLY A 22 8.12 -2.88 29.36
N PHE A 23 8.89 -1.93 28.81
CA PHE A 23 10.13 -2.22 28.10
C PHE A 23 10.73 -0.90 27.58
N PHE A 24 11.91 -0.57 28.07
CA PHE A 24 12.72 0.54 27.54
C PHE A 24 13.29 0.15 26.18
N GLY A 25 12.96 0.92 25.15
CA GLY A 25 13.61 0.87 23.87
C GLY A 25 13.54 2.25 23.23
N LEU A 26 14.65 2.98 23.28
CA LEU A 26 14.85 4.26 22.61
C LEU A 26 14.71 4.07 21.10
N ILE A 27 13.71 4.69 20.49
CA ILE A 27 13.68 4.94 19.04
C ILE A 27 13.58 6.44 18.83
N SER A 28 14.69 7.02 18.34
CA SER A 28 14.75 8.38 17.85
C SER A 28 13.89 8.52 16.58
N PHE A 29 12.87 9.36 16.63
CA PHE A 29 12.17 9.83 15.43
C PHE A 29 12.91 11.05 14.87
N GLY A 30 13.67 10.82 13.80
CA GLY A 30 14.17 11.88 12.93
C GLY A 30 13.11 12.17 11.85
N LEU A 31 12.59 13.39 11.89
CA LEU A 31 11.76 13.95 10.82
C LEU A 31 12.67 14.30 9.64
N LEU A 32 12.56 13.59 8.53
CA LEU A 32 13.19 13.96 7.26
C LEU A 32 12.10 14.06 6.18
N LEU A 33 11.78 15.30 5.89
CA LEU A 33 11.16 15.69 4.62
C LEU A 33 12.24 15.58 3.53
N GLY A 34 12.10 14.64 2.62
CA GLY A 34 12.97 14.45 1.49
C GLY A 34 12.20 14.10 0.24
N LEU A 35 12.03 15.06 -0.63
CA LEU A 35 11.66 14.86 -2.02
C LEU A 35 12.82 14.20 -2.76
N PRO A 36 12.64 13.18 -3.61
CA PRO A 36 13.69 12.73 -4.52
C PRO A 36 13.65 13.55 -5.81
N SER A 37 14.63 14.41 -5.98
CA SER A 37 15.03 14.93 -7.28
C SER A 37 15.86 13.84 -7.97
N MET A 38 15.45 13.41 -9.16
CA MET A 38 16.29 12.58 -10.02
C MET A 38 17.42 13.46 -10.60
N SER A 39 18.66 13.16 -10.24
CA SER A 39 19.85 13.59 -10.95
C SER A 39 20.53 12.38 -11.57
N TYR A 40 20.69 12.44 -12.89
CA TYR A 40 21.56 11.54 -13.66
C TYR A 40 23.01 11.75 -13.23
N GLY A 41 23.63 10.71 -12.75
CA GLY A 41 25.07 10.61 -12.52
C GLY A 41 25.68 9.57 -13.47
N LEU A 42 26.50 10.07 -14.39
CA LEU A 42 27.45 9.28 -15.16
C LEU A 42 28.54 8.76 -14.20
N ASP A 43 28.80 7.48 -14.27
CA ASP A 43 30.11 6.99 -13.85
C ASP A 43 30.63 5.93 -14.84
N THR A 44 31.85 6.22 -15.28
CA THR A 44 32.68 5.50 -16.24
C THR A 44 33.49 4.42 -15.53
N SER A 45 33.58 3.20 -16.08
CA SER A 45 34.87 2.52 -16.36
C SER A 45 34.69 1.09 -16.85
N SER A 46 35.32 0.86 -18.00
CA SER A 46 36.06 -0.33 -18.47
C SER A 46 35.35 -1.69 -18.50
N SER A 47 35.35 -2.47 -19.55
CA SER A 47 36.33 -2.78 -20.59
C SER A 47 35.77 -3.89 -21.52
N VAL A 48 36.02 -3.74 -22.84
CA VAL A 48 36.43 -4.79 -23.82
C VAL A 48 35.48 -6.00 -24.01
N ASP A 49 34.91 -6.32 -25.14
CA ASP A 49 35.38 -6.56 -26.48
C ASP A 49 34.19 -6.76 -27.44
N ASP A 50 34.32 -6.14 -28.58
CA ASP A 50 34.42 -6.56 -29.94
C ASP A 50 33.20 -7.17 -30.65
N SER A 51 32.71 -6.45 -31.58
CA SER A 51 32.64 -6.68 -33.03
C SER A 51 31.53 -5.84 -33.71
N SER A 52 32.04 -4.88 -34.40
CA SER A 52 31.72 -4.40 -35.74
C SER A 52 30.28 -4.36 -36.25
N SER A 53 29.77 -3.16 -36.46
CA SER A 53 29.53 -2.67 -37.84
C SER A 53 29.26 -1.17 -37.85
N ALA A 54 30.06 -0.50 -38.64
CA ALA A 54 30.14 0.93 -38.77
C ALA A 54 28.95 1.51 -39.54
N LEU A 55 28.34 2.54 -38.95
CA LEU A 55 27.58 3.51 -39.71
C LEU A 55 28.53 4.61 -40.17
N VAL A 56 28.69 4.77 -41.47
CA VAL A 56 29.42 5.86 -42.09
C VAL A 56 28.43 7.01 -42.28
N GLU A 57 28.56 8.04 -41.51
CA GLU A 57 28.06 9.37 -41.85
C GLU A 57 28.99 9.99 -42.89
N ALA A 58 28.44 10.36 -44.02
CA ALA A 58 29.14 11.18 -45.00
C ALA A 58 28.69 12.63 -44.83
N HIS A 59 29.54 13.43 -44.21
CA HIS A 59 29.52 14.87 -44.36
C HIS A 59 29.95 15.27 -45.75
N ILE A 60 29.13 16.06 -46.43
CA ILE A 60 29.53 16.77 -47.64
C ILE A 60 29.98 18.14 -47.24
N ASP A 61 31.27 18.36 -47.34
CA ASP A 61 31.85 19.70 -47.22
C ASP A 61 32.09 20.26 -48.59
N SER A 62 31.58 21.47 -48.81
CA SER A 62 31.72 22.26 -50.01
C SER A 62 33.06 22.99 -50.01
N SER A 63 33.91 22.74 -50.99
CA SER A 63 34.87 23.82 -51.35
C SER A 63 35.25 23.72 -52.84
N SER A 64 34.95 24.81 -53.42
CA SER A 64 35.29 25.37 -54.73
C SER A 64 36.68 25.04 -55.30
N SER A 65 36.75 24.83 -56.59
CA SER A 65 37.77 25.49 -57.41
C SER A 65 37.30 25.68 -58.87
N ASN A 66 37.23 26.91 -59.23
CA ASN A 66 37.07 27.46 -60.58
C ASN A 66 38.12 26.94 -61.57
N VAL A 67 37.71 26.57 -62.75
CA VAL A 67 38.39 27.02 -63.98
C VAL A 67 37.32 27.27 -65.04
N GLY A 68 37.21 28.49 -65.46
CA GLY A 68 36.34 28.93 -66.52
C GLY A 68 36.95 28.75 -67.92
N VAL A 69 36.07 28.70 -68.84
CA VAL A 69 36.28 29.31 -70.16
C VAL A 69 34.91 29.54 -70.79
N GLN A 70 34.56 30.80 -70.87
CA GLN A 70 33.92 31.63 -71.91
C GLN A 70 33.00 30.88 -72.89
N ASP A 71 31.75 31.16 -72.86
CA ASP A 71 30.96 32.23 -73.48
C ASP A 71 31.09 32.25 -74.99
N GLU A 72 30.04 31.93 -75.68
CA GLU A 72 29.50 32.76 -76.75
C GLU A 72 28.08 32.38 -77.08
N SER A 73 27.28 33.36 -76.85
CA SER A 73 25.88 33.56 -77.25
C SER A 73 25.80 33.68 -78.76
N THR A 74 24.70 33.23 -79.36
CA THR A 74 23.83 34.02 -80.21
C THR A 74 22.82 33.11 -80.87
N SER A 75 21.63 33.37 -80.65
CA SER A 75 20.61 34.26 -81.25
C SER A 75 19.72 33.57 -82.24
N ILE A 76 18.47 33.61 -81.89
CA ILE A 76 17.27 33.33 -82.67
C ILE A 76 17.34 34.06 -84.04
N VAL A 77 17.06 33.38 -85.14
CA VAL A 77 16.47 34.02 -86.32
C VAL A 77 15.37 33.13 -86.88
N GLU A 78 14.20 33.67 -86.91
CA GLU A 78 13.05 33.22 -87.68
C GLU A 78 13.38 33.27 -89.16
N ALA A 79 13.09 32.20 -89.90
CA ALA A 79 13.16 32.27 -91.31
C ALA A 79 11.84 32.44 -91.96
N ASN A 80 11.73 33.54 -92.59
CA ASN A 80 10.64 33.89 -93.48
C ASN A 80 10.80 33.26 -94.81
N THR A 81 9.73 32.76 -95.36
CA THR A 81 9.61 32.20 -96.72
C THR A 81 9.90 33.25 -97.79
N GLN A 82 10.72 32.87 -98.70
CA GLN A 82 10.63 33.39 -100.08
C GLN A 82 10.96 32.32 -101.07
N VAL A 83 10.01 32.07 -101.94
CA VAL A 83 10.14 31.31 -103.17
C VAL A 83 10.98 32.13 -104.14
N ASP A 84 12.01 31.59 -104.66
CA ASP A 84 12.49 32.04 -105.92
C ASP A 84 12.91 30.85 -106.80
N ASN A 85 12.37 30.85 -108.01
CA ASN A 85 12.63 29.94 -109.10
C ASN A 85 14.03 30.20 -109.71
N GLY A 86 14.82 29.19 -109.78
CA GLY A 86 16.04 29.35 -110.52
C GLY A 86 16.76 28.02 -110.74
N ALA A 87 16.42 27.42 -111.75
CA ALA A 87 17.20 26.49 -112.63
C ALA A 87 18.24 25.55 -111.99
N SER A 88 17.86 24.29 -112.02
CA SER A 88 18.60 23.15 -112.53
C SER A 88 20.15 23.22 -112.52
N SER A 89 20.72 22.48 -111.55
CA SER A 89 21.85 21.64 -111.89
C SER A 89 21.57 20.31 -111.16
N GLY A 90 21.27 19.32 -111.98
CA GLY A 90 21.06 17.94 -111.50
C GLY A 90 22.38 17.41 -110.95
N THR A 91 22.37 17.17 -109.66
CA THR A 91 23.16 16.13 -109.04
C THR A 91 22.35 14.87 -109.16
N SER A 92 22.76 14.03 -110.12
CA SER A 92 22.17 12.74 -110.32
C SER A 92 22.23 11.99 -108.95
N ASP A 93 21.05 11.51 -108.43
CA ASP A 93 20.90 10.51 -107.39
C ASP A 93 21.54 9.14 -107.78
N GLN A 94 22.73 9.17 -108.41
CA GLN A 94 23.43 8.01 -108.79
C GLN A 94 24.35 7.55 -107.65
N ILE A 95 24.00 6.41 -107.11
CA ILE A 95 24.83 5.70 -106.15
C ILE A 95 26.05 5.15 -106.91
N THR A 96 27.27 5.59 -106.49
CA THR A 96 28.53 5.03 -107.02
C THR A 96 28.75 3.65 -106.37
N TRP A 97 28.51 2.60 -107.14
CA TRP A 97 28.60 1.25 -106.58
C TRP A 97 30.03 0.73 -106.49
N HIS A 98 30.40 0.19 -105.33
CA HIS A 98 31.55 -0.69 -105.10
C HIS A 98 31.21 -1.69 -103.93
N GLN A 99 31.94 -2.81 -103.93
CA GLN A 99 31.72 -3.78 -102.84
C GLN A 99 32.20 -3.24 -101.50
N GLY A 100 31.35 -3.32 -100.45
CA GLY A 100 31.65 -2.83 -99.10
C GLY A 100 30.92 -1.53 -98.80
N TRP A 101 31.49 -0.73 -97.89
CA TRP A 101 30.87 0.54 -97.44
C TRP A 101 30.87 1.57 -98.58
N ILE A 102 29.73 2.10 -98.89
CA ILE A 102 29.51 3.23 -99.83
C ILE A 102 29.18 4.44 -98.97
N SER A 103 30.01 5.47 -99.05
CA SER A 103 29.89 6.68 -98.23
C SER A 103 28.67 7.53 -98.63
N PRO A 104 28.20 8.46 -97.74
CA PRO A 104 27.09 9.37 -98.10
C PRO A 104 27.34 10.20 -99.33
N GLU A 105 28.60 10.52 -99.66
CA GLU A 105 29.01 11.27 -100.86
C GLU A 105 28.84 10.42 -102.13
N GLU A 106 29.09 9.15 -102.03
CA GLU A 106 28.94 8.16 -103.08
C GLU A 106 27.56 7.52 -103.16
N GLY A 107 26.86 7.49 -101.94
CA GLY A 107 25.61 6.81 -101.70
C GLY A 107 24.37 7.72 -101.68
N ALA A 108 24.42 8.86 -102.39
CA ALA A 108 23.32 9.82 -102.47
C ALA A 108 22.81 10.28 -101.04
N GLY A 109 23.77 10.71 -100.22
CA GLY A 109 23.47 11.28 -98.87
C GLY A 109 23.34 10.29 -97.73
N PHE A 110 23.50 9.01 -97.98
CA PHE A 110 23.34 7.93 -96.98
C PHE A 110 24.41 6.89 -97.04
N TRP A 111 24.84 6.33 -95.91
CA TRP A 111 25.68 5.14 -95.89
C TRP A 111 24.91 3.91 -96.45
N ARG A 112 25.56 3.14 -97.37
CA ARG A 112 25.00 1.95 -97.98
C ARG A 112 26.05 0.82 -98.02
N TRP A 113 25.63 -0.41 -98.31
CA TRP A 113 26.52 -1.56 -98.43
C TRP A 113 26.41 -2.26 -99.81
N GLY A 114 27.45 -2.20 -100.54
CA GLY A 114 27.51 -2.86 -101.82
C GLY A 114 27.77 -4.37 -101.71
N LEU A 115 26.95 -5.14 -102.39
CA LEU A 115 27.04 -6.60 -102.38
C LEU A 115 27.95 -7.10 -103.57
N PRO A 116 28.51 -8.32 -103.39
CA PRO A 116 29.37 -8.88 -104.44
C PRO A 116 28.71 -9.08 -105.86
N ASP A 117 27.35 -9.13 -105.85
CA ASP A 117 26.56 -9.32 -107.10
C ASP A 117 26.26 -8.01 -107.85
N GLY A 118 26.77 -6.86 -107.33
CA GLY A 118 26.53 -5.57 -107.95
C GLY A 118 25.31 -4.82 -107.49
N THR A 119 24.65 -5.32 -106.54
CA THR A 119 23.48 -4.67 -105.93
C THR A 119 23.83 -4.02 -104.54
N ILE A 120 22.94 -3.23 -103.99
CA ILE A 120 23.06 -2.71 -102.62
C ILE A 120 22.24 -3.58 -101.67
N ALA A 121 22.71 -3.72 -100.46
CA ALA A 121 21.91 -4.35 -99.38
C ALA A 121 20.67 -3.49 -99.12
N ALA A 122 19.46 -4.06 -99.34
CA ALA A 122 18.19 -3.39 -99.02
C ALA A 122 17.28 -4.35 -98.25
N SER A 123 16.41 -3.83 -97.43
CA SER A 123 15.51 -4.55 -96.51
C SER A 123 16.22 -5.74 -95.82
N SER A 124 17.43 -5.54 -95.37
CA SER A 124 18.28 -6.68 -94.92
C SER A 124 19.27 -6.32 -93.83
N TRP A 125 19.48 -7.31 -92.96
CA TRP A 125 20.56 -7.30 -91.99
C TRP A 125 21.88 -7.74 -92.53
N LYS A 126 22.94 -7.03 -92.13
CA LYS A 126 24.32 -7.43 -92.50
C LYS A 126 25.21 -7.45 -91.24
N ASN A 127 25.93 -8.54 -91.03
CA ASN A 127 27.01 -8.57 -90.05
C ASN A 127 28.32 -8.17 -90.76
N ILE A 128 28.89 -7.07 -90.33
CA ILE A 128 30.08 -6.51 -90.88
C ILE A 128 31.11 -6.34 -89.77
N ASN A 129 32.18 -7.08 -89.79
CA ASN A 129 33.27 -7.09 -88.81
C ASN A 129 32.74 -7.29 -87.37
N GLY A 130 31.75 -8.17 -87.19
CA GLY A 130 31.18 -8.51 -85.88
C GLY A 130 30.02 -7.56 -85.37
N SER A 131 29.76 -6.48 -86.09
CA SER A 131 28.65 -5.57 -85.85
C SER A 131 27.51 -5.80 -86.83
N TRP A 132 26.28 -5.75 -86.33
CA TRP A 132 25.10 -5.85 -87.17
C TRP A 132 24.63 -4.46 -87.59
N TYR A 133 24.22 -4.36 -88.92
CA TYR A 133 23.72 -3.16 -89.57
C TYR A 133 22.39 -3.48 -90.26
N TRP A 134 21.43 -2.57 -90.23
CA TRP A 134 20.20 -2.66 -90.96
C TRP A 134 20.21 -1.69 -92.16
N PHE A 135 19.79 -2.16 -93.33
CA PHE A 135 19.58 -1.35 -94.52
C PHE A 135 18.09 -1.40 -94.87
N ASP A 136 17.45 -0.21 -95.07
CA ASP A 136 16.04 -0.04 -95.39
C ASP A 136 15.72 -0.48 -96.83
N GLU A 137 14.49 -0.23 -97.30
CA GLU A 137 14.02 -0.59 -98.63
C GLU A 137 14.84 0.11 -99.73
N GLU A 138 15.29 1.33 -99.49
CA GLU A 138 16.14 2.12 -100.38
C GLU A 138 17.62 1.86 -100.15
N GLY A 139 17.99 0.88 -99.34
CA GLY A 139 19.32 0.50 -98.99
C GLY A 139 20.09 1.51 -98.12
N ARG A 140 19.42 2.44 -97.41
CA ARG A 140 20.03 3.35 -96.52
C ARG A 140 20.33 2.68 -95.19
N MET A 141 21.53 2.86 -94.67
CA MET A 141 21.93 2.30 -93.41
C MET A 141 21.16 3.02 -92.24
N ALA A 142 20.52 2.24 -91.38
CA ALA A 142 19.96 2.77 -90.17
C ALA A 142 21.10 3.25 -89.26
N GLN A 143 20.98 4.47 -88.75
CA GLN A 143 21.95 5.06 -87.83
C GLN A 143 21.25 6.06 -86.87
N ASP A 144 21.93 6.30 -85.76
CA ASP A 144 21.63 7.34 -84.81
C ASP A 144 20.15 7.47 -84.33
N GLY A 145 19.60 6.34 -83.90
CA GLY A 145 18.24 6.31 -83.43
C GLY A 145 17.57 4.94 -83.28
N LEU A 146 16.26 4.96 -83.18
CA LEU A 146 15.42 3.78 -83.04
C LEU A 146 14.72 3.49 -84.37
N VAL A 147 14.84 2.26 -84.88
CA VAL A 147 14.21 1.84 -86.13
C VAL A 147 13.36 0.58 -85.89
N GLN A 148 12.15 0.55 -86.47
CA GLN A 148 11.31 -0.66 -86.46
C GLN A 148 11.61 -1.53 -87.62
N VAL A 149 11.98 -2.78 -87.32
CA VAL A 149 12.24 -3.79 -88.36
C VAL A 149 11.38 -5.02 -88.07
N GLY A 150 10.43 -5.33 -88.93
CA GLY A 150 9.53 -6.48 -88.76
C GLY A 150 8.68 -6.41 -87.45
N GLY A 151 8.29 -5.20 -87.00
CA GLY A 151 7.50 -5.01 -85.77
C GLY A 151 8.34 -4.98 -84.48
N VAL A 152 9.66 -5.16 -84.60
CA VAL A 152 10.58 -5.09 -83.43
C VAL A 152 11.42 -3.82 -83.54
N THR A 153 11.58 -3.11 -82.44
CA THR A 153 12.40 -1.88 -82.38
C THR A 153 13.86 -2.24 -82.11
N TYR A 154 14.76 -1.69 -82.89
CA TYR A 154 16.21 -1.80 -82.72
C TYR A 154 16.82 -0.40 -82.55
N GLY A 155 17.92 -0.30 -81.82
CA GLY A 155 18.70 0.90 -81.70
C GLY A 155 20.00 0.82 -82.54
N PHE A 156 20.33 1.94 -83.15
CA PHE A 156 21.59 2.02 -83.92
C PHE A 156 22.45 3.18 -83.44
N SER A 157 23.76 2.95 -83.46
CA SER A 157 24.74 4.01 -83.10
C SER A 157 24.85 5.03 -84.25
N SER A 158 25.56 6.13 -84.05
CA SER A 158 25.93 7.08 -85.14
C SER A 158 26.79 6.45 -86.22
N SER A 159 27.47 5.35 -85.88
CA SER A 159 28.21 4.54 -86.88
C SER A 159 27.33 3.52 -87.58
N GLY A 160 26.03 3.44 -87.30
CA GLY A 160 25.09 2.46 -87.81
C GLY A 160 25.15 1.08 -87.16
N ALA A 161 26.05 0.82 -86.28
CA ALA A 161 26.11 -0.43 -85.53
C ALA A 161 24.92 -0.64 -84.61
N MET A 162 24.27 -1.83 -84.72
CA MET A 162 23.16 -2.23 -83.84
C MET A 162 23.60 -2.24 -82.38
N ARG A 163 22.80 -1.62 -81.48
CA ARG A 163 23.05 -1.57 -80.08
C ARG A 163 22.61 -2.85 -79.38
N VAL A 164 23.36 -3.24 -78.37
CA VAL A 164 23.05 -4.30 -77.44
C VAL A 164 23.36 -3.82 -76.02
N GLY A 165 22.59 -4.29 -74.99
CA GLY A 165 22.77 -3.87 -73.63
C GLY A 165 22.17 -2.51 -73.35
N TRP A 166 22.59 -1.86 -72.24
CA TRP A 166 22.09 -0.59 -71.80
C TRP A 166 22.52 0.58 -72.69
N TYR A 167 21.56 1.44 -73.01
CA TYR A 167 21.77 2.64 -73.82
C TYR A 167 21.07 3.84 -73.23
N PHE A 168 21.80 4.91 -73.01
CA PHE A 168 21.28 6.18 -72.58
C PHE A 168 20.89 7.01 -73.80
N ASP A 169 19.59 7.09 -74.09
CA ASP A 169 19.03 7.78 -75.27
C ASP A 169 18.80 9.25 -74.91
N THR A 170 19.55 10.11 -75.58
CA THR A 170 19.47 11.58 -75.44
C THR A 170 18.82 12.26 -76.66
N THR A 171 18.25 11.49 -77.58
CA THR A 171 17.70 12.01 -78.83
C THR A 171 16.29 12.58 -78.71
N GLY A 172 15.56 12.31 -77.57
CA GLY A 172 14.24 12.81 -77.29
C GLY A 172 14.25 14.06 -76.48
N SER A 173 13.04 14.55 -76.13
CA SER A 173 12.85 15.70 -75.22
C SER A 173 13.29 15.42 -73.77
N ALA A 174 13.46 14.17 -73.39
CA ALA A 174 13.99 13.70 -72.12
C ALA A 174 14.98 12.57 -72.38
N SER A 175 16.12 12.61 -71.70
CA SER A 175 17.09 11.51 -71.74
C SER A 175 16.61 10.31 -70.98
N VAL A 176 16.66 9.12 -71.60
CA VAL A 176 16.09 7.91 -71.00
C VAL A 176 17.02 6.71 -71.15
N TRP A 177 17.07 5.80 -70.25
CA TRP A 177 17.72 4.53 -70.38
C TRP A 177 16.83 3.53 -71.09
N ARG A 178 17.42 2.80 -72.06
CA ARG A 178 16.81 1.69 -72.80
C ARG A 178 17.72 0.47 -72.74
N TYR A 179 17.17 -0.70 -72.97
CA TYR A 179 17.96 -1.94 -73.03
C TYR A 179 17.67 -2.69 -74.33
N PHE A 180 18.69 -3.12 -74.97
CA PHE A 180 18.59 -3.95 -76.13
C PHE A 180 19.12 -5.35 -75.83
N SER A 181 18.36 -6.38 -76.15
CA SER A 181 18.75 -7.77 -75.94
C SER A 181 20.02 -8.13 -76.74
N GLY A 182 20.63 -9.30 -76.49
CA GLY A 182 21.73 -9.78 -77.27
C GLY A 182 21.39 -9.95 -78.76
N SER A 183 20.12 -10.02 -79.13
CA SER A 183 19.66 -10.00 -80.51
C SER A 183 19.45 -8.59 -81.10
N GLY A 184 19.67 -7.53 -80.25
CA GLY A 184 19.46 -6.15 -80.61
C GLY A 184 18.01 -5.66 -80.47
N ALA A 185 17.08 -6.50 -80.13
CA ALA A 185 15.67 -6.14 -79.91
C ALA A 185 15.53 -5.32 -78.66
N MET A 186 14.82 -4.16 -78.73
CA MET A 186 14.50 -3.33 -77.57
C MET A 186 13.62 -4.12 -76.62
N VAL A 187 14.08 -4.19 -75.37
CA VAL A 187 13.36 -4.89 -74.29
C VAL A 187 12.27 -3.98 -73.74
N LYS A 188 11.11 -4.59 -73.46
CA LYS A 188 9.99 -4.01 -72.81
C LYS A 188 9.53 -4.92 -71.65
N GLY A 189 8.95 -4.36 -70.61
CA GLY A 189 8.58 -5.12 -69.42
C GLY A 189 9.74 -5.39 -68.49
N TRP A 190 9.68 -6.50 -67.75
CA TRP A 190 10.67 -6.86 -66.77
C TRP A 190 11.98 -7.36 -67.40
N LEU A 191 13.09 -6.79 -66.96
CA LEU A 191 14.47 -7.17 -67.38
C LEU A 191 15.23 -7.52 -66.07
N SER A 192 15.88 -8.70 -66.08
CA SER A 192 16.88 -9.06 -65.09
C SER A 192 18.26 -8.87 -65.68
N ASP A 193 19.07 -8.00 -65.05
CA ASP A 193 20.43 -7.74 -65.52
C ASP A 193 21.33 -7.43 -64.31
N GLY A 194 22.52 -8.02 -64.25
CA GLY A 194 23.50 -7.80 -63.20
C GLY A 194 22.98 -8.15 -61.77
N GLY A 195 22.01 -9.08 -61.65
CA GLY A 195 21.41 -9.45 -60.37
C GLY A 195 20.28 -8.52 -59.88
N ASN A 196 19.98 -7.48 -60.64
CA ASN A 196 18.87 -6.56 -60.36
C ASN A 196 17.74 -6.73 -61.37
N TRP A 197 16.54 -6.35 -60.97
CA TRP A 197 15.38 -6.25 -61.84
C TRP A 197 15.15 -4.80 -62.23
N TYR A 198 14.79 -4.58 -63.52
CA TYR A 198 14.44 -3.30 -64.09
C TYR A 198 13.10 -3.41 -64.80
N TRP A 199 12.39 -2.31 -64.93
CA TRP A 199 11.17 -2.24 -65.74
C TRP A 199 11.36 -1.25 -66.89
N LEU A 200 11.02 -1.70 -68.11
CA LEU A 200 11.01 -0.90 -69.33
C LEU A 200 9.58 -0.78 -69.79
N ASP A 201 9.08 0.43 -70.00
CA ASP A 201 7.71 0.68 -70.44
C ASP A 201 7.49 0.24 -71.89
N ASP A 202 6.27 0.50 -72.41
CA ASP A 202 5.92 0.14 -73.78
C ASP A 202 6.72 0.91 -74.84
N GLU A 203 7.32 2.01 -74.47
CA GLU A 203 8.27 2.77 -75.30
C GLU A 203 9.74 2.38 -75.01
N GLY A 204 9.97 1.35 -74.19
CA GLY A 204 11.30 0.87 -73.80
C GLY A 204 12.05 1.81 -72.84
N LYS A 205 11.40 2.73 -72.20
CA LYS A 205 12.02 3.65 -71.19
C LYS A 205 12.12 2.94 -69.85
N MET A 206 13.29 2.99 -69.26
CA MET A 206 13.54 2.43 -67.93
C MET A 206 12.87 3.30 -66.86
N ALA A 207 12.09 2.68 -65.95
CA ALA A 207 11.59 3.29 -64.74
C ALA A 207 12.78 3.56 -63.77
N HIS A 208 12.86 4.77 -63.21
CA HIS A 208 13.86 5.14 -62.20
C HIS A 208 13.35 6.27 -61.32
N GLU A 209 13.75 6.27 -60.06
CA GLU A 209 13.32 7.27 -59.06
C GLU A 209 11.79 7.47 -59.00
N GLU A 210 11.04 6.42 -59.20
CA GLU A 210 9.59 6.48 -59.23
C GLU A 210 8.95 5.22 -58.65
N MET A 211 7.70 5.36 -58.19
CA MET A 211 6.79 4.26 -57.93
C MET A 211 5.89 4.07 -59.14
N ARG A 212 5.73 2.80 -59.57
CA ARG A 212 4.91 2.47 -60.77
C ARG A 212 4.00 1.30 -60.52
N GLN A 213 2.76 1.41 -60.99
CA GLN A 213 1.77 0.33 -61.00
C GLN A 213 2.07 -0.61 -62.17
N ILE A 214 2.33 -1.87 -61.88
CA ILE A 214 2.64 -2.89 -62.87
C ILE A 214 1.87 -4.17 -62.50
N GLY A 215 0.97 -4.60 -63.35
CA GLY A 215 0.17 -5.81 -63.15
C GLY A 215 -0.68 -5.83 -61.87
N GLY A 216 -1.13 -4.66 -61.40
CA GLY A 216 -1.97 -4.50 -60.19
C GLY A 216 -1.18 -4.36 -58.87
N ALA A 217 0.15 -4.43 -58.90
CA ALA A 217 1.01 -4.16 -57.77
C ALA A 217 1.88 -2.90 -58.01
N THR A 218 2.23 -2.20 -56.91
CA THR A 218 3.14 -1.05 -56.97
C THR A 218 4.56 -1.54 -56.75
N TYR A 219 5.48 -1.07 -57.62
CA TYR A 219 6.90 -1.31 -57.50
C TYR A 219 7.65 0.01 -57.37
N GLY A 220 8.72 0.02 -56.63
CA GLY A 220 9.62 1.16 -56.53
C GLY A 220 10.91 0.91 -57.31
N PHE A 221 11.46 1.97 -57.93
CA PHE A 221 12.72 1.91 -58.65
C PHE A 221 13.71 2.95 -58.13
N SER A 222 14.94 2.54 -57.89
CA SER A 222 16.02 3.42 -57.44
C SER A 222 16.42 4.42 -58.54
N SER A 223 17.32 5.35 -58.22
CA SER A 223 17.92 6.29 -59.19
C SER A 223 18.71 5.57 -60.29
N SER A 224 19.19 4.36 -60.00
CA SER A 224 19.84 3.51 -61.02
C SER A 224 18.85 2.70 -61.86
N GLY A 225 17.54 2.79 -61.60
CA GLY A 225 16.49 2.00 -62.22
C GLY A 225 16.31 0.60 -61.62
N ALA A 226 17.12 0.20 -60.65
CA ALA A 226 16.98 -1.09 -60.00
C ALA A 226 15.71 -1.15 -59.13
N MET A 227 14.91 -2.24 -59.27
CA MET A 227 13.75 -2.50 -58.49
C MET A 227 14.09 -2.59 -56.99
N LEU A 228 13.33 -1.90 -56.17
CA LEU A 228 13.52 -1.88 -54.71
C LEU A 228 12.97 -3.14 -54.05
N ILE A 229 13.68 -3.60 -53.02
CA ILE A 229 13.28 -4.68 -52.12
C ILE A 229 13.60 -4.29 -50.66
N GLY A 230 12.80 -4.76 -49.71
CA GLY A 230 12.96 -4.40 -48.29
C GLY A 230 12.51 -2.98 -47.99
N TRP A 231 13.01 -2.43 -46.88
CA TRP A 231 12.67 -1.07 -46.42
C TRP A 231 13.32 -0.01 -47.30
N HIS A 232 12.52 0.97 -47.69
CA HIS A 232 13.00 2.12 -48.47
C HIS A 232 12.36 3.41 -47.97
N LEU A 233 13.19 4.44 -47.80
CA LEU A 233 12.75 5.78 -47.39
C LEU A 233 12.57 6.64 -48.64
N ASP A 234 11.34 7.04 -48.92
CA ASP A 234 11.00 7.97 -49.98
C ASP A 234 10.65 9.34 -49.38
N THR A 235 11.43 10.35 -49.72
CA THR A 235 11.37 11.71 -49.19
C THR A 235 11.37 11.82 -47.64
N SER A 236 10.41 11.29 -46.95
CA SER A 236 10.29 11.22 -45.48
C SER A 236 9.43 10.05 -45.02
N VAL A 237 8.99 9.21 -45.93
CA VAL A 237 8.04 8.11 -45.68
C VAL A 237 8.69 6.78 -45.98
N TRP A 238 8.61 5.85 -45.03
CA TRP A 238 9.12 4.48 -45.25
C TRP A 238 8.05 3.64 -45.92
N HIS A 239 8.53 2.86 -46.94
CA HIS A 239 7.78 1.82 -47.63
C HIS A 239 8.52 0.51 -47.54
N TYR A 240 7.83 -0.59 -47.66
CA TYR A 240 8.46 -1.92 -47.71
C TYR A 240 8.08 -2.64 -48.99
N TYR A 241 9.10 -3.12 -49.71
CA TYR A 241 8.94 -3.90 -50.90
C TYR A 241 9.27 -5.36 -50.60
N SER A 242 8.39 -6.28 -50.96
CA SER A 242 8.61 -7.72 -50.78
C SER A 242 9.84 -8.23 -51.56
N GLY A 243 10.24 -9.45 -51.29
CA GLY A 243 11.33 -10.08 -52.10
C GLY A 243 11.01 -10.19 -53.60
N SER A 244 9.74 -10.06 -54.00
CA SER A 244 9.31 -9.95 -55.41
C SER A 244 9.27 -8.50 -55.92
N GLY A 245 9.64 -7.53 -55.11
CA GLY A 245 9.61 -6.09 -55.41
C GLY A 245 8.24 -5.44 -55.29
N ALA A 246 7.18 -6.19 -55.05
CA ALA A 246 5.85 -5.61 -54.84
C ALA A 246 5.77 -4.89 -53.48
N MET A 247 5.26 -3.66 -53.51
CA MET A 247 5.01 -2.89 -52.29
C MET A 247 4.04 -3.64 -51.37
N VAL A 248 4.42 -3.81 -50.12
CA VAL A 248 3.58 -4.44 -49.09
C VAL A 248 2.64 -3.38 -48.52
N LYS A 249 1.41 -3.79 -48.24
CA LYS A 249 0.37 -3.00 -47.61
C LYS A 249 -0.31 -3.81 -46.51
N GLY A 250 -0.76 -3.14 -45.44
CA GLY A 250 -1.35 -3.80 -44.27
C GLY A 250 -0.26 -4.27 -43.29
N TRP A 251 -0.54 -5.35 -42.55
CA TRP A 251 0.37 -5.88 -41.53
C TRP A 251 1.61 -6.55 -42.14
N LEU A 252 2.78 -6.16 -41.68
CA LEU A 252 4.08 -6.71 -42.00
C LEU A 252 4.79 -7.20 -40.74
N LEU A 253 5.21 -8.46 -40.73
CA LEU A 253 6.15 -8.99 -39.75
C LEU A 253 7.54 -9.00 -40.34
N ASP A 254 8.42 -8.15 -39.79
CA ASP A 254 9.81 -8.12 -40.24
C ASP A 254 10.76 -8.04 -39.03
N GLY A 255 11.81 -8.84 -39.01
CA GLY A 255 12.75 -8.91 -37.90
C GLY A 255 12.11 -9.25 -36.55
N GLY A 256 10.98 -9.97 -36.51
CA GLY A 256 10.24 -10.31 -35.29
C GLY A 256 9.40 -9.15 -34.73
N ARG A 257 9.25 -8.07 -35.49
CA ARG A 257 8.45 -6.91 -35.13
C ARG A 257 7.31 -6.70 -36.11
N TRP A 258 6.15 -6.27 -35.63
CA TRP A 258 5.03 -5.93 -36.46
C TRP A 258 5.06 -4.46 -36.85
N TYR A 259 4.73 -4.22 -38.14
CA TYR A 259 4.59 -2.90 -38.73
C TYR A 259 3.23 -2.81 -39.44
N TRP A 260 2.70 -1.63 -39.55
CA TRP A 260 1.52 -1.35 -40.34
C TRP A 260 1.89 -0.45 -41.54
N LEU A 261 1.58 -0.91 -42.73
CA LEU A 261 1.77 -0.16 -43.98
C LEU A 261 0.38 0.23 -44.48
N ASP A 262 0.13 1.53 -44.63
CA ASP A 262 -1.17 2.05 -45.02
C ASP A 262 -1.70 1.33 -46.28
N PRO A 263 -2.97 0.83 -46.27
CA PRO A 263 -3.55 0.15 -47.41
C PRO A 263 -3.72 1.03 -48.64
N ALA A 264 -3.80 2.34 -48.51
CA ALA A 264 -3.96 3.25 -49.63
C ALA A 264 -2.64 3.46 -50.36
N ASP A 265 -1.57 3.83 -49.66
CA ASP A 265 -0.31 4.26 -50.28
C ASP A 265 0.91 3.42 -49.89
N GLY A 266 0.80 2.55 -48.90
CA GLY A 266 1.95 1.70 -48.44
C GLY A 266 2.86 2.42 -47.42
N SER A 267 2.50 3.59 -46.93
CA SER A 267 3.29 4.35 -45.97
C SER A 267 3.33 3.64 -44.61
N MET A 268 4.50 3.62 -43.96
CA MET A 268 4.71 3.03 -42.64
C MET A 268 4.09 3.90 -41.54
N ALA A 269 3.23 3.31 -40.73
CA ALA A 269 2.61 3.96 -39.60
C ALA A 269 3.58 4.23 -38.44
N THR A 270 3.45 5.39 -37.79
CA THR A 270 4.12 5.74 -36.54
C THR A 270 3.12 6.43 -35.62
N GLY A 271 3.32 6.35 -34.28
CA GLY A 271 2.38 6.91 -33.33
C GLY A 271 1.08 6.10 -33.22
N LEU A 272 0.00 6.75 -32.85
CA LEU A 272 -1.34 6.13 -32.76
C LEU A 272 -1.97 6.06 -34.14
N ASN A 273 -2.34 4.85 -34.57
CA ASN A 273 -2.96 4.61 -35.87
C ASN A 273 -4.11 3.60 -35.77
N GLU A 274 -5.11 3.79 -36.62
CA GLU A 274 -6.24 2.89 -36.75
C GLU A 274 -5.97 1.88 -37.85
N CYS A 275 -5.78 0.62 -37.47
CA CYS A 275 -5.51 -0.48 -38.38
C CYS A 275 -6.75 -1.36 -38.54
N ASN A 276 -7.44 -1.26 -39.68
CA ASN A 276 -8.70 -1.98 -39.95
C ASN A 276 -9.78 -1.75 -38.86
N GLY A 277 -9.94 -0.51 -38.37
CA GLY A 277 -10.92 -0.15 -37.36
C GLY A 277 -10.51 -0.46 -35.92
N THR A 278 -9.25 -0.79 -35.67
CA THR A 278 -8.68 -1.05 -34.34
C THR A 278 -7.46 -0.19 -34.11
N PRO A 279 -7.37 0.56 -33.00
CA PRO A 279 -6.22 1.42 -32.71
C PRO A 279 -5.02 0.62 -32.20
N TYR A 280 -3.85 0.95 -32.74
CA TYR A 280 -2.54 0.45 -32.33
C TYR A 280 -1.56 1.60 -32.21
N ILE A 281 -0.49 1.38 -31.49
CA ILE A 281 0.60 2.37 -31.36
C ILE A 281 1.89 1.78 -31.93
N PHE A 282 2.54 2.59 -32.74
CA PHE A 282 3.85 2.29 -33.33
C PHE A 282 4.88 3.28 -32.83
N ASN A 283 6.07 2.81 -32.53
CA ASN A 283 7.16 3.69 -32.13
C ASN A 283 7.70 4.51 -33.33
N GLY A 284 8.67 5.41 -33.07
CA GLY A 284 9.25 6.24 -34.13
C GLY A 284 9.98 5.46 -35.24
N SER A 285 10.29 4.18 -35.05
CA SER A 285 10.83 3.30 -36.08
C SER A 285 9.75 2.45 -36.80
N GLY A 286 8.46 2.72 -36.53
CA GLY A 286 7.32 2.01 -37.10
C GLY A 286 7.00 0.66 -36.47
N ALA A 287 7.77 0.20 -35.49
CA ALA A 287 7.49 -1.06 -34.82
C ALA A 287 6.31 -0.93 -33.85
N MET A 288 5.34 -1.86 -33.92
CA MET A 288 4.19 -1.93 -33.03
C MET A 288 4.62 -2.06 -31.57
N ILE A 289 4.03 -1.25 -30.70
CA ILE A 289 4.22 -1.34 -29.27
C ILE A 289 3.32 -2.45 -28.72
N SER A 290 3.87 -3.32 -27.85
CA SER A 290 3.13 -4.39 -27.19
C SER A 290 3.67 -4.66 -25.79
N SER A 291 2.81 -5.13 -24.86
CA SER A 291 3.11 -5.45 -23.46
C SER A 291 3.75 -4.30 -22.68
N GLN A 292 3.43 -3.06 -22.99
CA GLN A 292 4.04 -1.91 -22.33
C GLN A 292 3.21 -0.63 -22.45
N TRP A 293 3.57 0.35 -21.63
CA TRP A 293 3.04 1.70 -21.70
C TRP A 293 3.60 2.47 -22.89
N ALA A 294 2.77 3.29 -23.49
CA ALA A 294 3.13 4.22 -24.56
C ALA A 294 2.60 5.62 -24.27
N LEU A 295 3.46 6.62 -24.45
CA LEU A 295 3.06 8.04 -24.36
C LEU A 295 2.93 8.60 -25.78
N VAL A 296 1.72 9.02 -26.14
CA VAL A 296 1.43 9.64 -27.44
C VAL A 296 0.60 10.89 -27.19
N ASP A 297 1.02 12.01 -27.73
CA ASP A 297 0.34 13.32 -27.59
C ASP A 297 -0.02 13.66 -26.13
N ASN A 298 0.93 13.42 -25.23
CA ASN A 298 0.79 13.66 -23.79
C ASN A 298 -0.22 12.75 -23.06
N ASN A 299 -0.74 11.70 -23.72
CA ASN A 299 -1.64 10.71 -23.17
C ASN A 299 -0.94 9.36 -23.01
N TRP A 300 -1.17 8.69 -21.88
CA TRP A 300 -0.65 7.36 -21.64
C TRP A 300 -1.66 6.30 -22.09
N TYR A 301 -1.15 5.31 -22.78
CA TYR A 301 -1.87 4.13 -23.24
C TYR A 301 -1.12 2.88 -22.78
N TYR A 302 -1.81 1.77 -22.68
CA TYR A 302 -1.19 0.46 -22.46
C TYR A 302 -1.57 -0.50 -23.57
N ALA A 303 -0.58 -1.03 -24.28
CA ALA A 303 -0.77 -2.06 -25.29
C ALA A 303 -0.58 -3.44 -24.67
N ASP A 304 -1.48 -4.38 -24.93
CA ASP A 304 -1.36 -5.77 -24.51
C ASP A 304 -0.31 -6.54 -25.33
N SER A 305 -0.18 -7.84 -25.09
CA SER A 305 0.79 -8.69 -25.81
C SER A 305 0.56 -8.76 -27.32
N ASN A 306 -0.63 -8.45 -27.79
CA ASN A 306 -1.01 -8.41 -29.19
C ASN A 306 -0.95 -6.99 -29.78
N GLY A 307 -0.56 -6.02 -28.98
CA GLY A 307 -0.55 -4.60 -29.36
C GLY A 307 -1.90 -3.90 -29.21
N LEU A 308 -2.96 -4.59 -28.76
CA LEU A 308 -4.28 -3.99 -28.58
C LEU A 308 -4.25 -3.02 -27.39
N LEU A 309 -4.84 -1.84 -27.57
CA LEU A 309 -4.93 -0.85 -26.50
C LEU A 309 -5.93 -1.29 -25.44
N HIS A 310 -5.48 -1.29 -24.19
CA HIS A 310 -6.31 -1.69 -23.07
C HIS A 310 -7.36 -0.62 -22.76
N GLY A 311 -8.58 -1.06 -22.41
CA GLY A 311 -9.66 -0.21 -21.89
C GLY A 311 -10.24 -0.83 -20.62
N GLY A 312 -10.58 0.01 -19.64
CA GLY A 312 -11.07 -0.42 -18.33
C GLY A 312 -9.96 -0.62 -17.29
N TRP A 313 -10.22 -1.46 -16.28
CA TRP A 313 -9.27 -1.72 -15.21
C TRP A 313 -8.08 -2.59 -15.65
N LEU A 314 -6.88 -2.14 -15.34
CA LEU A 314 -5.62 -2.81 -15.63
C LEU A 314 -4.80 -2.99 -14.34
N LEU A 315 -4.47 -4.24 -14.01
CA LEU A 315 -3.58 -4.55 -12.89
C LEU A 315 -2.17 -4.80 -13.43
N LEU A 316 -1.22 -3.97 -13.02
CA LEU A 316 0.20 -4.17 -13.32
C LEU A 316 1.01 -4.19 -12.03
N GLY A 317 1.64 -5.32 -11.75
CA GLY A 317 2.26 -5.56 -10.45
C GLY A 317 1.21 -5.53 -9.34
N ASN A 318 1.34 -4.58 -8.40
CA ASN A 318 0.40 -4.40 -7.30
C ASN A 318 -0.46 -3.14 -7.44
N SER A 319 -0.42 -2.47 -8.58
CA SER A 319 -1.13 -1.23 -8.82
C SER A 319 -2.23 -1.41 -9.86
N TRP A 320 -3.40 -0.88 -9.55
CA TRP A 320 -4.50 -0.78 -10.48
C TRP A 320 -4.44 0.54 -11.23
N TYR A 321 -4.74 0.49 -12.50
CA TYR A 321 -4.88 1.64 -13.39
C TYR A 321 -6.24 1.57 -14.05
N TYR A 322 -6.77 2.70 -14.48
CA TYR A 322 -7.98 2.72 -15.27
C TYR A 322 -7.75 3.49 -16.57
N LEU A 323 -8.00 2.82 -17.68
CA LEU A 323 -7.94 3.43 -19.01
C LEU A 323 -9.37 3.57 -19.52
N ASP A 324 -9.70 4.73 -20.03
CA ASP A 324 -11.04 4.98 -20.59
C ASP A 324 -11.39 3.99 -21.71
N PRO A 325 -12.49 3.26 -21.63
CA PRO A 325 -12.78 2.22 -22.61
C PRO A 325 -13.03 2.72 -24.05
N GLY A 326 -13.33 4.01 -24.22
CA GLY A 326 -13.59 4.58 -25.53
C GLY A 326 -12.34 5.19 -26.17
N SER A 327 -11.56 5.93 -25.39
CA SER A 327 -10.34 6.59 -25.85
C SER A 327 -9.06 5.80 -25.59
N HIS A 328 -9.11 4.78 -24.72
CA HIS A 328 -7.97 4.00 -24.20
C HIS A 328 -6.93 4.82 -23.45
N ILE A 329 -7.24 6.07 -23.08
CA ILE A 329 -6.34 6.96 -22.36
C ILE A 329 -6.37 6.61 -20.88
N MET A 330 -5.17 6.51 -20.25
CA MET A 330 -5.04 6.34 -18.81
C MET A 330 -5.58 7.57 -18.08
N LEU A 331 -6.52 7.35 -17.15
CA LEU A 331 -7.08 8.43 -16.34
C LEU A 331 -6.20 8.75 -15.14
N THR A 332 -6.28 10.01 -14.69
CA THR A 332 -5.68 10.53 -13.45
C THR A 332 -6.70 11.42 -12.74
N GLY A 333 -6.55 11.64 -11.43
CA GLY A 333 -7.51 12.39 -10.63
C GLY A 333 -8.77 11.57 -10.31
N PHE A 334 -9.88 12.24 -10.07
CA PHE A 334 -11.16 11.58 -9.81
C PHE A 334 -11.76 10.99 -11.09
N ALA A 335 -12.12 9.72 -11.04
CA ALA A 335 -12.74 9.00 -12.14
C ALA A 335 -14.00 8.28 -11.66
N GLN A 336 -15.12 8.52 -12.35
CA GLN A 336 -16.36 7.78 -12.15
C GLN A 336 -16.32 6.50 -12.97
N VAL A 337 -16.33 5.35 -12.29
CA VAL A 337 -16.39 4.04 -12.94
C VAL A 337 -17.59 3.26 -12.42
N GLY A 338 -18.57 3.09 -13.27
CA GLY A 338 -19.88 2.55 -12.87
C GLY A 338 -20.57 3.47 -11.84
N SER A 339 -20.92 2.93 -10.68
CA SER A 339 -21.55 3.67 -9.58
C SER A 339 -20.57 4.21 -8.54
N SER A 340 -19.28 3.98 -8.71
CA SER A 340 -18.23 4.34 -7.73
C SER A 340 -17.29 5.39 -8.29
N ILE A 341 -16.79 6.24 -7.42
CA ILE A 341 -15.74 7.22 -7.73
C ILE A 341 -14.41 6.66 -7.21
N TYR A 342 -13.37 6.80 -8.00
CA TYR A 342 -12.01 6.40 -7.66
C TYR A 342 -11.07 7.60 -7.78
N PHE A 343 -9.98 7.58 -7.05
CA PHE A 343 -8.91 8.56 -7.22
C PHE A 343 -7.67 7.86 -7.80
N LEU A 344 -7.28 8.32 -8.98
CA LEU A 344 -6.10 7.86 -9.69
C LEU A 344 -5.00 8.90 -9.52
N THR A 345 -3.88 8.52 -8.98
CA THR A 345 -2.75 9.43 -8.74
C THR A 345 -2.25 10.06 -10.05
N SER A 346 -1.35 11.02 -9.96
CA SER A 346 -0.70 11.61 -11.16
C SER A 346 0.07 10.57 -11.99
N SER A 347 0.43 9.43 -11.41
CA SER A 347 1.03 8.29 -12.12
C SER A 347 -0.02 7.34 -12.71
N GLY A 348 -1.33 7.61 -12.56
CA GLY A 348 -2.44 6.77 -12.97
C GLY A 348 -2.77 5.64 -12.00
N ALA A 349 -1.96 5.40 -10.98
CA ALA A 349 -2.22 4.32 -10.03
C ALA A 349 -3.43 4.64 -9.13
N MET A 350 -4.33 3.66 -8.96
CA MET A 350 -5.49 3.77 -8.07
C MET A 350 -5.03 3.94 -6.61
N ALA A 351 -5.50 4.97 -5.97
CA ALA A 351 -5.21 5.24 -4.56
C ALA A 351 -6.12 4.43 -3.62
N THR A 352 -5.61 4.11 -2.43
CA THR A 352 -6.35 3.53 -1.31
C THR A 352 -5.95 4.25 -0.01
N GLY A 353 -6.86 4.29 0.96
CA GLY A 353 -6.65 5.05 2.19
C GLY A 353 -6.90 6.55 2.02
N TRP A 354 -6.22 7.37 2.81
CA TRP A 354 -6.36 8.82 2.72
C TRP A 354 -5.69 9.38 1.46
N VAL A 355 -6.43 10.20 0.73
CA VAL A 355 -5.97 10.91 -0.47
C VAL A 355 -6.27 12.40 -0.33
N ILE A 356 -5.41 13.23 -0.90
CA ILE A 356 -5.59 14.68 -0.91
C ILE A 356 -5.64 15.17 -2.36
N ASP A 357 -6.62 16.02 -2.65
CA ASP A 357 -6.76 16.69 -3.92
C ASP A 357 -7.14 18.15 -3.68
N ASP A 358 -6.38 19.07 -4.25
CA ASP A 358 -6.54 20.51 -4.07
C ASP A 358 -6.76 20.95 -2.60
N GLY A 359 -5.95 20.38 -1.69
CA GLY A 359 -6.03 20.66 -0.26
C GLY A 359 -7.17 19.99 0.50
N THR A 360 -8.04 19.26 -0.18
CA THR A 360 -9.18 18.56 0.41
C THR A 360 -8.87 17.08 0.59
N TRP A 361 -9.15 16.54 1.76
CA TRP A 361 -8.92 15.13 2.06
C TRP A 361 -10.15 14.28 1.74
N TYR A 362 -9.89 13.09 1.22
CA TYR A 362 -10.85 12.03 0.92
C TYR A 362 -10.34 10.70 1.43
N PHE A 363 -11.22 9.72 1.52
CA PHE A 363 -10.81 8.37 1.91
C PHE A 363 -11.29 7.35 0.88
N ALA A 364 -10.32 6.64 0.28
CA ALA A 364 -10.56 5.52 -0.61
C ALA A 364 -10.53 4.21 0.18
N ALA A 365 -11.54 3.38 0.02
CA ALA A 365 -11.56 2.03 0.60
C ALA A 365 -10.42 1.16 0.03
N SER A 366 -10.24 -0.03 0.59
CA SER A 366 -9.29 -1.03 0.04
C SER A 366 -9.64 -1.47 -1.39
N SER A 367 -10.88 -1.28 -1.82
CA SER A 367 -11.33 -1.47 -3.20
C SER A 367 -10.98 -0.28 -4.11
N GLY A 368 -10.41 0.80 -3.59
CA GLY A 368 -10.16 2.05 -4.28
C GLY A 368 -11.35 3.02 -4.33
N ALA A 369 -12.57 2.57 -4.00
CA ALA A 369 -13.75 3.42 -4.07
C ALA A 369 -13.72 4.52 -3.00
N ILE A 370 -13.89 5.77 -3.39
CA ILE A 370 -14.04 6.92 -2.50
C ILE A 370 -15.27 6.73 -1.63
N GLN A 371 -15.10 6.90 -0.35
CA GLN A 371 -16.15 6.75 0.63
C GLN A 371 -16.90 8.08 0.82
N GLN A 372 -18.21 7.99 0.98
CA GLN A 372 -19.12 9.14 1.15
C GLN A 372 -20.13 8.85 2.26
N GLY A 373 -20.60 9.87 2.96
CA GLY A 373 -21.66 9.79 3.94
C GLY A 373 -21.39 8.84 5.10
N ARG A 374 -20.13 8.75 5.57
CA ARG A 374 -19.76 7.81 6.65
C ARG A 374 -18.64 8.26 7.53
N TRP A 375 -18.59 7.66 8.69
CA TRP A 375 -17.51 7.80 9.63
C TRP A 375 -16.36 6.84 9.30
N ILE A 376 -15.13 7.37 9.34
CA ILE A 376 -13.88 6.62 9.17
C ILE A 376 -13.09 6.71 10.47
N LYS A 377 -12.74 5.55 11.03
CA LYS A 377 -11.82 5.49 12.17
C LYS A 377 -10.40 5.31 11.65
N SER A 378 -9.53 6.26 11.97
CA SER A 378 -8.12 6.18 11.64
C SER A 378 -7.29 6.49 12.88
N GLY A 379 -6.51 5.51 13.35
CA GLY A 379 -5.87 5.58 14.65
C GLY A 379 -6.88 5.67 15.79
N SER A 380 -6.70 6.64 16.69
CA SER A 380 -7.62 6.95 17.79
C SER A 380 -8.79 7.85 17.38
N SER A 381 -8.73 8.51 16.24
CA SER A 381 -9.66 9.56 15.83
C SER A 381 -10.71 9.07 14.83
N TRP A 382 -11.88 9.72 14.89
CA TRP A 382 -12.94 9.57 13.92
C TRP A 382 -12.96 10.75 12.94
N TYR A 383 -13.32 10.49 11.70
CA TYR A 383 -13.41 11.45 10.60
C TYR A 383 -14.74 11.25 9.89
N TYR A 384 -15.43 12.31 9.53
CA TYR A 384 -16.64 12.21 8.75
C TYR A 384 -16.42 12.65 7.31
N LEU A 385 -16.91 11.86 6.40
CA LEU A 385 -16.85 12.12 4.97
C LEU A 385 -18.22 12.62 4.50
N ASP A 386 -18.24 13.73 3.82
CA ASP A 386 -19.44 14.36 3.28
C ASP A 386 -20.29 13.41 2.43
N GLU A 387 -21.58 13.50 2.56
CA GLU A 387 -22.53 12.58 1.92
C GLU A 387 -22.53 12.65 0.39
N VAL A 388 -22.20 13.80 -0.17
CA VAL A 388 -22.28 14.06 -1.62
C VAL A 388 -20.88 14.08 -2.23
N SER A 389 -19.98 14.85 -1.68
CA SER A 389 -18.65 15.05 -2.22
C SER A 389 -17.63 13.98 -1.78
N GLY A 390 -17.85 13.33 -0.63
CA GLY A 390 -16.87 12.46 0.01
C GLY A 390 -15.71 13.20 0.67
N ALA A 391 -15.72 14.53 0.66
CA ALA A 391 -14.70 15.37 1.30
C ALA A 391 -14.72 15.19 2.81
N MET A 392 -13.55 15.13 3.45
CA MET A 392 -13.42 15.10 4.90
C MET A 392 -13.98 16.41 5.50
N ARG A 393 -14.91 16.30 6.42
CA ARG A 393 -15.51 17.45 7.10
C ARG A 393 -14.58 18.02 8.17
N THR A 394 -14.56 19.35 8.24
CA THR A 394 -13.91 20.16 9.28
C THR A 394 -14.88 21.21 9.76
N GLY A 395 -14.64 21.79 10.94
CA GLY A 395 -15.53 22.76 11.56
C GLY A 395 -16.81 22.10 12.09
N GLU A 396 -17.90 22.86 12.14
CA GLU A 396 -19.22 22.43 12.59
C GLU A 396 -20.02 21.84 11.43
N TYR A 397 -20.69 20.72 11.66
CA TYR A 397 -21.59 20.07 10.70
C TYR A 397 -22.61 19.17 11.39
N THR A 398 -23.66 18.78 10.63
CA THR A 398 -24.73 17.92 11.11
C THR A 398 -24.72 16.60 10.34
N VAL A 399 -24.86 15.48 11.07
CA VAL A 399 -25.06 14.14 10.50
C VAL A 399 -26.38 13.59 11.03
N GLY A 400 -27.35 13.41 10.15
CA GLY A 400 -28.71 13.14 10.55
C GLY A 400 -29.30 14.31 11.37
N ASN A 401 -29.62 14.09 12.65
CA ASN A 401 -30.13 15.13 13.57
C ASN A 401 -29.10 15.51 14.65
N THR A 402 -27.84 15.10 14.50
CA THR A 402 -26.82 15.31 15.54
C THR A 402 -25.74 16.26 15.01
N HIS A 403 -25.40 17.27 15.83
CA HIS A 403 -24.34 18.21 15.54
C HIS A 403 -22.99 17.65 15.99
N TYR A 404 -21.97 17.92 15.20
CA TYR A 404 -20.58 17.52 15.42
C TYR A 404 -19.62 18.65 15.09
N TYR A 405 -18.43 18.56 15.62
CA TYR A 405 -17.32 19.43 15.28
C TYR A 405 -16.07 18.59 15.00
N SER A 406 -15.40 18.90 13.89
CA SER A 406 -14.07 18.35 13.59
C SER A 406 -13.05 19.48 13.50
N TYR A 407 -11.87 19.25 14.06
CA TYR A 407 -10.74 20.17 13.95
C TYR A 407 -10.28 20.32 12.48
N ASP A 408 -9.40 21.29 12.22
CA ASP A 408 -8.81 21.46 10.87
C ASP A 408 -8.08 20.21 10.36
N SER A 409 -7.64 19.34 11.27
CA SER A 409 -7.11 18.02 10.94
C SER A 409 -8.16 17.02 10.46
N GLY A 410 -9.45 17.37 10.52
CA GLY A 410 -10.60 16.50 10.28
C GLY A 410 -10.96 15.59 11.44
N ALA A 411 -10.13 15.51 12.49
CA ALA A 411 -10.40 14.67 13.65
C ALA A 411 -11.63 15.20 14.40
N MET A 412 -12.62 14.32 14.63
CA MET A 412 -13.83 14.65 15.40
C MET A 412 -13.48 14.98 16.84
N ALA A 413 -13.98 16.09 17.31
CA ALA A 413 -13.90 16.46 18.72
C ALA A 413 -14.75 15.51 19.56
N SER A 414 -14.22 15.08 20.71
CA SER A 414 -14.96 14.25 21.66
C SER A 414 -14.44 14.46 23.08
N SER A 415 -15.34 14.40 24.05
CA SER A 415 -15.05 14.58 25.48
C SER A 415 -14.33 15.90 25.79
N CYS A 416 -14.69 16.96 25.10
CA CYS A 416 -14.08 18.29 25.26
C CYS A 416 -15.08 19.43 25.00
N TRP A 417 -14.76 20.61 25.47
CA TRP A 417 -15.51 21.83 25.19
C TRP A 417 -15.07 22.43 23.85
N ILE A 418 -16.04 22.84 23.04
CA ILE A 418 -15.85 23.50 21.77
C ILE A 418 -16.45 24.90 21.80
N SER A 419 -15.63 25.90 21.45
CA SER A 419 -16.09 27.27 21.31
C SER A 419 -16.66 27.46 19.90
N LEU A 420 -17.96 27.72 19.85
CA LEU A 420 -18.69 28.04 18.63
C LEU A 420 -19.04 29.54 18.55
N SER A 421 -19.61 29.97 17.47
CA SER A 421 -20.00 31.39 17.31
C SER A 421 -21.08 31.85 18.22
N ASP A 422 -21.90 30.93 18.72
CA ASP A 422 -23.09 31.16 19.56
C ASP A 422 -22.91 30.72 21.03
N GLY A 423 -21.72 30.21 21.40
CA GLY A 423 -21.39 29.82 22.75
C GLY A 423 -20.40 28.66 22.87
N MET A 424 -20.45 27.99 24.01
CA MET A 424 -19.65 26.79 24.31
C MET A 424 -20.53 25.56 24.26
N SER A 425 -20.15 24.58 23.43
CA SER A 425 -20.81 23.28 23.36
C SER A 425 -19.92 22.17 23.88
N TRP A 426 -20.50 21.22 24.59
CA TRP A 426 -19.80 20.01 25.02
C TRP A 426 -19.90 18.94 23.96
N ALA A 427 -18.75 18.52 23.39
CA ALA A 427 -18.67 17.32 22.58
C ALA A 427 -18.59 16.11 23.50
N ASN A 428 -19.60 15.27 23.50
CA ASN A 428 -19.62 14.06 24.32
C ASN A 428 -18.64 12.99 23.84
N SER A 429 -18.61 11.83 24.49
CA SER A 429 -17.69 10.74 24.12
C SER A 429 -17.93 10.17 22.70
N SER A 430 -19.14 10.35 22.15
CA SER A 430 -19.48 9.99 20.77
C SER A 430 -19.27 11.14 19.77
N GLY A 431 -18.83 12.31 20.25
CA GLY A 431 -18.62 13.51 19.46
C GLY A 431 -19.86 14.40 19.27
N ALA A 432 -21.03 13.95 19.74
CA ALA A 432 -22.25 14.75 19.62
C ALA A 432 -22.15 16.01 20.48
N LEU A 433 -22.42 17.17 19.88
CA LEU A 433 -22.43 18.44 20.56
C LEU A 433 -23.73 18.64 21.39
N SER A 434 -23.57 19.19 22.58
CA SER A 434 -24.72 19.76 23.35
C SER A 434 -25.21 21.05 22.69
N ASP A 435 -26.39 21.50 23.11
CA ASP A 435 -26.82 22.87 22.84
C ASP A 435 -25.76 23.87 23.34
N PRO A 436 -25.49 24.95 22.59
CA PRO A 436 -24.54 25.96 23.02
C PRO A 436 -24.93 26.65 24.31
N LEU A 437 -23.98 26.79 25.23
CA LEU A 437 -24.15 27.51 26.45
C LEU A 437 -23.59 28.92 26.33
N PRO A 438 -24.25 29.95 26.84
CA PRO A 438 -23.67 31.27 27.00
C PRO A 438 -22.34 31.21 27.75
N THR A 439 -21.49 32.17 27.55
CA THR A 439 -20.20 32.26 28.23
C THR A 439 -20.11 33.48 29.14
N SER A 440 -19.40 33.33 30.27
CA SER A 440 -18.96 34.43 31.10
C SER A 440 -17.92 35.30 30.40
N SER A 441 -17.54 36.40 31.02
CA SER A 441 -16.57 37.36 30.42
C SER A 441 -15.17 36.75 30.15
N ASP A 442 -14.83 35.66 30.80
CA ASP A 442 -13.59 34.90 30.61
C ASP A 442 -13.72 33.69 29.65
N GLY A 443 -14.92 33.53 29.05
CA GLY A 443 -15.19 32.46 28.10
C GLY A 443 -15.64 31.14 28.74
N THR A 444 -15.86 31.10 30.06
CA THR A 444 -16.32 29.87 30.74
C THR A 444 -17.82 29.68 30.47
N PRO A 445 -18.30 28.46 30.19
CA PRO A 445 -19.71 28.19 29.92
C PRO A 445 -20.56 28.46 31.20
N VAL A 446 -21.72 29.06 31.00
CA VAL A 446 -22.66 29.41 32.04
C VAL A 446 -24.00 28.75 31.75
N VAL A 447 -24.55 28.05 32.72
CA VAL A 447 -25.91 27.54 32.65
C VAL A 447 -26.85 28.68 33.06
N ALA A 448 -27.38 29.40 32.08
CA ALA A 448 -28.38 30.44 32.30
C ALA A 448 -29.74 29.79 32.58
N ASP A 449 -30.35 30.21 33.65
CA ASP A 449 -31.80 30.06 33.97
C ASP A 449 -32.40 28.66 33.62
N ARG A 450 -31.98 27.61 34.32
CA ARG A 450 -32.92 26.51 34.49
C ARG A 450 -34.01 26.91 35.43
N ALA A 451 -35.26 26.72 35.03
CA ALA A 451 -36.45 26.92 35.89
C ALA A 451 -36.41 26.04 37.15
N ASP A 452 -35.35 25.29 37.39
CA ASP A 452 -35.02 24.50 38.55
C ASP A 452 -33.67 24.89 39.18
N SER A 453 -33.45 26.22 39.32
CA SER A 453 -32.27 26.78 40.02
C SER A 453 -32.18 26.39 41.50
N SER A 454 -33.10 25.60 42.01
CA SER A 454 -33.10 25.08 43.37
C SER A 454 -32.01 24.05 43.66
N SER A 455 -31.29 23.56 42.66
CA SER A 455 -30.24 22.55 42.77
C SER A 455 -28.80 23.07 42.61
N LEU A 456 -28.58 24.35 42.31
CA LEU A 456 -27.27 24.96 42.28
C LEU A 456 -26.85 25.54 43.64
N PRO A 457 -25.57 25.38 44.04
CA PRO A 457 -24.44 24.76 43.35
C PRO A 457 -24.49 23.22 43.42
N GLY A 458 -24.01 22.54 42.41
CA GLY A 458 -23.97 21.08 42.39
C GLY A 458 -23.67 20.44 41.03
N ALA A 459 -23.92 19.15 40.97
CA ALA A 459 -23.76 18.36 39.74
C ALA A 459 -24.90 18.66 38.78
N ILE A 460 -24.55 18.97 37.53
CA ILE A 460 -25.49 19.25 36.42
C ILE A 460 -25.18 18.38 35.22
N HIS A 461 -26.20 18.02 34.43
CA HIS A 461 -26.06 17.28 33.21
C HIS A 461 -25.97 18.22 31.98
N ILE A 462 -24.93 18.05 31.16
CA ILE A 462 -24.79 18.72 29.89
C ILE A 462 -24.47 17.63 28.86
N GLY A 463 -25.41 17.38 27.94
CA GLY A 463 -25.34 16.19 27.08
C GLY A 463 -25.40 14.90 27.93
N ASP A 464 -24.46 13.99 27.66
CA ASP A 464 -24.32 12.73 28.42
C ASP A 464 -23.35 12.81 29.60
N SER A 465 -22.77 13.96 29.85
CA SER A 465 -21.74 14.16 30.88
C SER A 465 -22.25 15.02 32.03
N VAL A 466 -21.62 14.87 33.19
CA VAL A 466 -22.00 15.59 34.40
C VAL A 466 -20.88 16.54 34.80
N PHE A 467 -21.24 17.79 35.11
CA PHE A 467 -20.32 18.86 35.51
C PHE A 467 -20.74 19.43 36.86
N TYR A 468 -19.84 20.16 37.49
CA TYR A 468 -20.17 20.99 38.61
C TYR A 468 -20.48 22.42 38.15
N ALA A 469 -21.60 22.98 38.55
CA ALA A 469 -21.89 24.40 38.42
C ALA A 469 -21.95 25.06 39.79
N ASP A 470 -21.38 26.25 39.92
CA ASP A 470 -21.46 27.04 41.15
C ASP A 470 -22.84 27.74 41.32
N ALA A 471 -23.00 28.49 42.38
CA ALA A 471 -24.25 29.21 42.69
C ALA A 471 -24.62 30.27 41.62
N SER A 472 -23.68 30.72 40.81
CA SER A 472 -23.87 31.65 39.69
C SER A 472 -24.13 30.95 38.35
N GLY A 473 -24.18 29.61 38.36
CA GLY A 473 -24.31 28.80 37.16
C GLY A 473 -23.03 28.63 36.36
N ILE A 474 -21.89 29.13 36.83
CA ILE A 474 -20.59 28.96 36.14
C ILE A 474 -20.17 27.50 36.23
N VAL A 475 -19.96 26.90 35.07
CA VAL A 475 -19.58 25.49 34.95
C VAL A 475 -18.08 25.34 35.20
N ASN A 476 -17.70 24.43 36.09
CA ASN A 476 -16.28 24.10 36.25
C ASN A 476 -15.77 23.29 35.03
N VAL A 477 -14.76 23.82 34.37
CA VAL A 477 -14.12 23.19 33.20
C VAL A 477 -12.72 22.68 33.49
N THR A 478 -12.29 22.72 34.76
CA THR A 478 -10.96 22.28 35.18
C THR A 478 -11.00 20.95 35.90
N SER A 479 -9.88 20.22 35.89
CA SER A 479 -9.72 18.96 36.62
C SER A 479 -9.38 19.20 38.11
N GLY A 480 -9.67 18.22 38.93
CA GLY A 480 -9.28 18.18 40.33
C GLY A 480 -10.43 18.06 41.31
N LEU A 481 -10.11 18.19 42.61
CA LEU A 481 -11.10 18.21 43.67
C LEU A 481 -11.75 19.60 43.76
N ILE A 482 -13.05 19.62 43.67
CA ILE A 482 -13.89 20.81 43.74
C ILE A 482 -14.65 20.79 45.05
N MET A 483 -14.51 21.84 45.85
CA MET A 483 -15.28 22.03 47.06
C MET A 483 -16.47 22.96 46.79
N SER A 484 -17.65 22.41 46.92
CA SER A 484 -18.89 23.20 46.90
C SER A 484 -19.12 23.84 48.27
N LYS A 485 -19.32 25.15 48.29
CA LYS A 485 -19.91 25.83 49.44
C LYS A 485 -21.40 25.97 49.16
N ASP A 486 -22.22 25.48 50.07
CA ASP A 486 -23.68 25.64 49.95
C ASP A 486 -24.05 27.10 49.75
N ALA A 487 -25.08 27.36 48.93
CA ALA A 487 -25.58 28.70 48.59
C ALA A 487 -26.09 29.48 49.81
N PHE A 488 -26.26 28.84 50.99
CA PHE A 488 -26.78 29.44 52.25
C PHE A 488 -25.71 29.56 53.31
N GLY A 489 -24.42 29.34 53.06
CA GLY A 489 -23.35 29.55 54.02
C GLY A 489 -23.32 28.53 55.18
N GLU A 490 -24.10 27.48 55.16
CA GLU A 490 -24.06 26.40 56.12
C GLU A 490 -22.94 25.39 55.77
N SER A 491 -22.28 24.86 56.78
CA SER A 491 -21.01 24.15 56.78
C SER A 491 -21.03 22.71 56.20
N ASN A 492 -21.81 22.46 55.18
CA ASN A 492 -21.76 21.18 54.46
C ASN A 492 -20.92 21.30 53.19
N ASN A 493 -19.62 21.34 53.36
CA ASN A 493 -18.68 21.30 52.23
C ASN A 493 -18.79 19.94 51.53
N ASN A 494 -19.48 19.92 50.41
CA ASN A 494 -19.46 18.75 49.50
C ASN A 494 -18.24 18.82 48.60
N TRP A 495 -17.53 17.71 48.45
CA TRP A 495 -16.42 17.59 47.53
C TRP A 495 -16.84 16.78 46.33
N TYR A 496 -16.34 17.16 45.14
CA TYR A 496 -16.51 16.47 43.87
C TYR A 496 -15.15 16.27 43.24
N TYR A 497 -15.03 15.33 42.34
CA TYR A 497 -13.83 15.16 41.57
C TYR A 497 -14.13 15.29 40.07
N ALA A 498 -13.46 16.21 39.41
CA ALA A 498 -13.54 16.41 37.96
C ALA A 498 -12.28 15.91 37.28
N SER A 499 -12.44 15.20 36.18
CA SER A 499 -11.37 14.88 35.23
C SER A 499 -11.05 16.08 34.34
N SER A 500 -10.16 15.90 33.33
CA SER A 500 -9.93 16.90 32.28
C SER A 500 -11.26 17.46 31.75
N TYR A 501 -11.26 18.75 31.43
CA TYR A 501 -12.42 19.52 30.95
C TYR A 501 -13.60 19.59 31.92
N GLY A 502 -13.40 19.28 33.22
CA GLY A 502 -14.40 19.50 34.27
C GLY A 502 -15.46 18.41 34.41
N VAL A 503 -15.36 17.28 33.70
CA VAL A 503 -16.33 16.18 33.80
C VAL A 503 -16.24 15.49 35.17
N LEU A 504 -17.31 15.49 35.93
CA LEU A 504 -17.38 14.81 37.22
C LEU A 504 -17.25 13.30 37.07
N LYS A 505 -16.51 12.70 37.98
CA LYS A 505 -16.30 11.25 38.05
C LYS A 505 -17.05 10.67 39.26
N SER A 506 -17.55 9.46 39.06
CA SER A 506 -18.16 8.66 40.13
C SER A 506 -17.36 7.36 40.36
N GLY A 507 -17.65 6.66 41.44
CA GLY A 507 -16.92 5.47 41.85
C GLY A 507 -15.54 5.77 42.42
N TRP A 508 -14.67 4.78 42.41
CA TRP A 508 -13.32 4.90 42.93
C TRP A 508 -12.43 5.78 42.06
N GLN A 509 -11.76 6.75 42.69
CA GLN A 509 -10.82 7.68 42.07
C GLN A 509 -9.50 7.65 42.82
N TYR A 510 -8.38 7.48 42.11
CA TYR A 510 -7.05 7.55 42.70
C TYR A 510 -6.46 8.93 42.46
N ILE A 511 -6.29 9.71 43.54
CA ILE A 511 -5.89 11.11 43.48
C ILE A 511 -4.73 11.33 44.45
N ASP A 512 -3.63 11.85 43.99
CA ASP A 512 -2.44 12.21 44.81
C ASP A 512 -2.02 11.10 45.80
N GLY A 513 -2.00 9.84 45.33
CA GLY A 513 -1.53 8.72 46.12
C GLY A 513 -2.60 8.10 47.06
N SER A 514 -3.85 8.54 47.03
CA SER A 514 -4.94 8.04 47.87
C SER A 514 -6.19 7.70 47.04
N TRP A 515 -6.93 6.70 47.46
CA TRP A 515 -8.22 6.35 46.88
C TRP A 515 -9.33 7.10 47.52
N TYR A 516 -10.29 7.60 46.73
CA TYR A 516 -11.51 8.30 47.11
C TYR A 516 -12.70 7.65 46.44
N TRP A 517 -13.87 7.75 47.03
CA TRP A 517 -15.12 7.28 46.44
C TRP A 517 -16.08 8.45 46.22
N MET A 518 -16.50 8.58 44.96
CA MET A 518 -17.52 9.56 44.55
C MET A 518 -18.82 8.82 44.30
N ASP A 519 -19.87 9.25 44.98
CA ASP A 519 -21.19 8.61 44.91
C ASP A 519 -21.75 8.63 43.50
N PRO A 520 -22.16 7.47 42.93
CA PRO A 520 -22.58 7.40 41.52
C PRO A 520 -23.84 8.20 41.19
N SER A 521 -24.68 8.53 42.19
CA SER A 521 -25.93 9.26 41.97
C SER A 521 -25.81 10.76 42.21
N THR A 522 -24.97 11.17 43.16
CA THR A 522 -24.79 12.56 43.56
C THR A 522 -23.43 13.15 43.17
N PHE A 523 -22.48 12.34 42.76
CA PHE A 523 -21.08 12.65 42.48
C PHE A 523 -20.32 13.21 43.71
N LYS A 524 -20.93 13.22 44.87
CA LYS A 524 -20.32 13.72 46.10
C LYS A 524 -19.32 12.72 46.66
N MET A 525 -18.22 13.23 47.18
CA MET A 525 -17.21 12.43 47.87
C MET A 525 -17.80 11.80 49.13
N LYS A 526 -17.65 10.51 49.27
CA LYS A 526 -18.07 9.74 50.42
C LYS A 526 -17.05 9.84 51.55
N THR A 527 -17.55 9.89 52.81
CA THR A 527 -16.76 9.72 54.02
C THR A 527 -17.43 8.68 54.91
N GLY A 528 -16.69 8.10 55.85
CA GLY A 528 -17.18 7.04 56.73
C GLY A 528 -17.23 5.68 56.02
N TRP A 529 -18.11 4.80 56.51
CA TRP A 529 -18.27 3.47 55.99
C TRP A 529 -18.85 3.45 54.60
N LEU A 530 -18.20 2.68 53.70
CA LEU A 530 -18.62 2.38 52.34
C LEU A 530 -18.74 0.87 52.18
N ASN A 531 -19.90 0.40 51.72
CA ASN A 531 -20.04 -0.96 51.18
C ASN A 531 -20.05 -0.88 49.68
N ASP A 532 -19.05 -1.51 49.04
CA ASP A 532 -18.96 -1.62 47.62
C ASP A 532 -18.91 -3.11 47.25
N ASP A 533 -19.95 -3.57 46.59
CA ASP A 533 -20.15 -4.97 46.18
C ASP A 533 -19.86 -6.00 47.30
N GLY A 534 -20.40 -5.73 48.52
CA GLY A 534 -20.24 -6.58 49.69
C GLY A 534 -18.94 -6.43 50.47
N THR A 535 -18.00 -5.64 49.97
CA THR A 535 -16.73 -5.33 50.62
C THR A 535 -16.84 -3.99 51.34
N TRP A 536 -16.45 -3.94 52.65
CA TRP A 536 -16.51 -2.73 53.41
C TRP A 536 -15.16 -2.02 53.42
N TYR A 537 -15.22 -0.70 53.26
CA TYR A 537 -14.10 0.23 53.29
C TYR A 537 -14.37 1.36 54.29
N TRP A 538 -13.32 2.01 54.77
CA TRP A 538 -13.42 3.23 55.57
C TRP A 538 -12.81 4.41 54.85
N LEU A 539 -13.62 5.40 54.58
CA LEU A 539 -13.17 6.68 54.00
C LEU A 539 -13.05 7.69 55.15
N GLN A 540 -11.85 8.21 55.35
CA GLN A 540 -11.55 9.17 56.43
C GLN A 540 -12.33 10.46 56.25
N SER A 541 -12.27 11.37 57.22
CA SER A 541 -12.93 12.69 57.14
C SER A 541 -12.40 13.54 55.97
N SER A 542 -11.18 13.26 55.48
CA SER A 542 -10.62 13.82 54.26
C SER A 542 -11.17 13.21 52.98
N GLY A 543 -11.96 12.14 53.03
CA GLY A 543 -12.40 11.31 51.94
C GLY A 543 -11.41 10.21 51.54
N ALA A 544 -10.15 10.29 51.96
CA ALA A 544 -9.13 9.30 51.61
C ALA A 544 -9.43 7.93 52.23
N MET A 545 -9.37 6.86 51.44
CA MET A 545 -9.53 5.49 51.91
C MET A 545 -8.42 5.09 52.87
N TYR A 546 -8.79 4.57 54.03
CA TYR A 546 -7.84 4.00 54.96
C TYR A 546 -7.44 2.58 54.52
N ALA A 547 -6.17 2.27 54.56
CA ALA A 547 -5.63 0.95 54.16
C ALA A 547 -4.42 0.55 55.02
N ASN A 548 -4.15 -0.75 55.03
CA ASN A 548 -2.93 -1.36 55.56
C ASN A 548 -2.70 -1.11 57.05
N GLY A 549 -3.62 -1.54 57.92
CA GLY A 549 -3.43 -1.47 59.36
C GLY A 549 -4.66 -1.45 60.21
N TRP A 550 -4.45 -1.21 61.51
CA TRP A 550 -5.51 -1.05 62.53
C TRP A 550 -5.97 0.39 62.59
N LEU A 551 -7.28 0.57 62.67
CA LEU A 551 -7.92 1.87 62.90
C LEU A 551 -9.01 1.75 63.96
N THR A 552 -8.99 2.63 64.92
CA THR A 552 -10.06 2.73 65.94
C THR A 552 -11.16 3.65 65.40
N ILE A 553 -12.36 3.11 65.24
CA ILE A 553 -13.54 3.85 64.79
C ILE A 553 -14.60 3.69 65.93
N ASP A 554 -15.06 4.80 66.49
CA ASP A 554 -16.04 4.83 67.56
C ASP A 554 -15.66 3.90 68.72
N GLY A 555 -14.39 3.81 69.09
CA GLY A 555 -13.86 2.98 70.16
C GLY A 555 -13.71 1.48 69.83
N VAL A 556 -13.95 1.08 68.61
CA VAL A 556 -13.80 -0.29 68.12
C VAL A 556 -12.62 -0.36 67.14
N GLU A 557 -11.78 -1.37 67.33
CA GLU A 557 -10.61 -1.59 66.43
C GLU A 557 -11.02 -2.40 65.20
N TYR A 558 -10.67 -1.88 64.02
CA TYR A 558 -10.87 -2.50 62.72
C TYR A 558 -9.54 -2.66 62.00
N TYR A 559 -9.38 -3.76 61.31
CA TYR A 559 -8.19 -3.96 60.47
C TYR A 559 -8.55 -3.89 59.00
N PHE A 560 -7.77 -3.08 58.26
CA PHE A 560 -7.94 -2.92 56.82
C PHE A 560 -6.74 -3.49 56.09
N SER A 561 -6.98 -4.22 54.98
CA SER A 561 -5.98 -4.76 54.13
C SER A 561 -5.19 -3.65 53.39
N SER A 562 -4.15 -4.01 52.67
CA SER A 562 -3.44 -3.10 51.77
C SER A 562 -4.32 -2.56 50.62
N SER A 563 -5.38 -3.27 50.27
CA SER A 563 -6.40 -2.81 49.30
C SER A 563 -7.49 -1.97 49.91
N GLY A 564 -7.42 -1.66 51.23
CA GLY A 564 -8.43 -0.90 51.96
C GLY A 564 -9.67 -1.71 52.42
N ALA A 565 -9.76 -2.98 52.06
CA ALA A 565 -10.88 -3.81 52.49
C ALA A 565 -10.84 -4.11 53.97
N TRP A 566 -11.97 -3.87 54.69
CA TRP A 566 -12.11 -4.31 56.06
C TRP A 566 -12.08 -5.80 56.20
N LEU A 567 -11.18 -6.33 57.05
CA LEU A 567 -11.06 -7.73 57.35
C LEU A 567 -11.76 -8.01 58.70
N ASN A 568 -12.83 -8.79 58.66
CA ASN A 568 -13.49 -9.23 59.90
C ASN A 568 -12.63 -10.25 60.62
N MET A 569 -11.84 -9.75 61.58
CA MET A 569 -10.95 -10.58 62.39
C MET A 569 -11.56 -10.93 63.77
N SER A 570 -12.86 -10.82 63.91
CA SER A 570 -13.55 -11.25 65.13
C SER A 570 -13.54 -12.76 65.30
N GLY A 571 -13.51 -13.22 66.55
CA GLY A 571 -13.53 -14.63 66.93
C GLY A 571 -12.14 -15.25 67.07
N SER A 572 -12.11 -16.57 67.19
CA SER A 572 -10.91 -17.36 67.36
C SER A 572 -10.85 -18.53 66.37
N VAL A 573 -9.68 -19.06 66.12
CA VAL A 573 -9.43 -20.28 65.37
C VAL A 573 -8.77 -21.25 66.35
N LEU A 574 -9.50 -22.33 66.73
CA LEU A 574 -9.06 -23.28 67.75
C LEU A 574 -8.50 -22.62 69.01
N GLY A 575 -9.20 -21.60 69.56
CA GLY A 575 -8.80 -20.88 70.77
C GLY A 575 -7.76 -19.75 70.58
N VAL A 576 -7.14 -19.63 69.44
CA VAL A 576 -6.25 -18.50 69.13
C VAL A 576 -7.06 -17.34 68.57
N LYS A 577 -6.83 -16.14 69.02
CA LYS A 577 -7.48 -14.95 68.44
C LYS A 577 -7.17 -14.86 66.95
N ARG A 578 -8.21 -14.80 66.13
CA ARG A 578 -8.10 -14.69 64.68
C ARG A 578 -7.24 -13.48 64.28
N SER A 579 -7.43 -12.36 64.98
CA SER A 579 -6.62 -11.16 64.74
C SER A 579 -5.13 -11.42 64.91
N SER A 580 -4.70 -12.12 65.95
CA SER A 580 -3.30 -12.46 66.17
C SER A 580 -2.75 -13.36 65.05
N LEU A 581 -3.54 -14.37 64.67
CA LEU A 581 -3.12 -15.29 63.59
C LEU A 581 -3.01 -14.59 62.25
N VAL A 582 -4.02 -13.82 61.84
CA VAL A 582 -4.04 -13.13 60.56
C VAL A 582 -3.02 -11.99 60.54
N THR A 583 -2.79 -11.25 61.63
CA THR A 583 -1.74 -10.25 61.70
C THR A 583 -0.36 -10.87 61.50
N TRP A 584 -0.10 -11.99 62.15
CA TRP A 584 1.17 -12.71 61.93
C TRP A 584 1.31 -13.17 60.48
N LEU A 585 0.29 -13.78 59.89
CA LEU A 585 0.27 -14.22 58.50
C LEU A 585 0.50 -13.04 57.53
N LEU A 586 -0.19 -11.91 57.73
CA LEU A 586 -0.03 -10.72 56.92
C LEU A 586 1.40 -10.15 56.92
N SER A 587 2.05 -10.19 58.09
CA SER A 587 3.43 -9.71 58.22
C SER A 587 4.45 -10.61 57.51
N HIS A 588 4.04 -11.79 57.01
CA HIS A 588 4.87 -12.79 56.31
C HIS A 588 4.35 -13.11 54.91
N GLU A 589 3.34 -12.40 54.41
CA GLU A 589 2.72 -12.66 53.12
C GLU A 589 3.70 -12.47 51.96
N THR A 590 4.61 -11.52 52.10
CA THR A 590 5.67 -11.24 51.11
C THR A 590 7.04 -11.81 51.48
N ASP A 591 7.13 -12.55 52.61
CA ASP A 591 8.36 -13.18 53.00
C ASP A 591 8.70 -14.33 52.05
N GLY A 592 9.83 -14.21 51.35
CA GLY A 592 10.28 -15.23 50.40
C GLY A 592 10.44 -16.63 50.99
N TYR A 593 10.64 -16.75 52.28
CA TYR A 593 10.69 -18.03 52.99
C TYR A 593 9.31 -18.69 53.05
N TYR A 594 8.24 -17.97 53.39
CA TYR A 594 6.90 -18.52 53.50
C TYR A 594 6.18 -18.63 52.17
N CYS A 595 6.39 -17.71 51.24
CA CYS A 595 5.74 -17.71 49.94
C CYS A 595 6.59 -18.33 48.80
N GLY A 596 7.89 -18.48 48.98
CA GLY A 596 8.80 -18.95 47.93
C GLY A 596 9.54 -20.25 48.27
N THR A 597 9.44 -20.75 49.50
CA THR A 597 10.20 -21.93 49.92
C THR A 597 9.60 -23.22 49.37
N ARG A 598 10.38 -23.91 48.59
CA ARG A 598 9.96 -25.19 47.99
C ARG A 598 9.80 -26.29 49.02
N TYR A 599 8.75 -27.09 48.87
CA TYR A 599 8.55 -28.31 49.64
C TYR A 599 9.79 -29.23 49.48
N ASP A 600 10.37 -29.64 50.65
CA ASP A 600 11.45 -30.61 50.64
C ASP A 600 10.87 -32.03 50.62
N THR A 601 11.18 -32.83 49.58
CA THR A 601 10.71 -34.21 49.42
C THR A 601 11.15 -35.13 50.55
N ARG A 602 12.11 -34.75 51.43
CA ARG A 602 12.52 -35.46 52.62
C ARG A 602 11.55 -35.27 53.78
N VAL A 603 10.61 -34.33 53.66
CA VAL A 603 9.61 -34.06 54.68
C VAL A 603 8.41 -34.98 54.44
N SER A 604 8.28 -36.00 55.32
CA SER A 604 7.09 -36.82 55.34
C SER A 604 5.90 -36.08 55.96
N GLN A 605 4.67 -36.57 55.81
CA GLN A 605 3.51 -36.04 56.47
C GLN A 605 3.64 -36.00 57.99
N GLU A 606 4.50 -36.81 58.56
CA GLU A 606 4.76 -36.89 60.01
C GLU A 606 5.88 -35.97 60.51
N THR A 607 6.69 -35.40 59.57
CA THR A 607 7.75 -34.49 59.91
C THR A 607 7.38 -33.08 59.50
N CYS A 608 7.31 -32.22 60.50
CA CYS A 608 7.15 -30.80 60.31
C CYS A 608 8.51 -30.12 60.50
N MET A 609 8.78 -29.19 59.62
CA MET A 609 10.06 -28.48 59.64
C MET A 609 9.81 -27.03 60.03
N TYR A 610 10.74 -26.53 60.84
CA TYR A 610 10.79 -25.14 61.24
C TYR A 610 11.67 -24.35 60.29
N PRO A 611 11.33 -23.07 60.02
CA PRO A 611 12.16 -22.25 59.19
C PRO A 611 13.56 -22.06 59.78
N LYS A 612 14.56 -21.92 58.92
CA LYS A 612 15.94 -21.62 59.35
C LYS A 612 15.97 -20.37 60.20
N GLY A 613 16.55 -20.49 61.40
CA GLY A 613 16.56 -19.43 62.38
C GLY A 613 15.50 -19.60 63.49
N ASP A 614 14.55 -20.53 63.39
CA ASP A 614 13.72 -20.91 64.52
C ASP A 614 14.55 -21.80 65.46
N PRO A 615 14.47 -21.63 66.75
CA PRO A 615 15.19 -22.45 67.73
C PRO A 615 14.94 -23.96 67.57
N ARG A 616 13.89 -24.37 66.91
CA ARG A 616 13.49 -25.74 66.69
C ARG A 616 13.90 -26.27 65.31
N TRP A 617 14.62 -25.47 64.54
CA TRP A 617 15.07 -25.86 63.21
C TRP A 617 15.93 -27.10 63.26
N ASP A 618 15.51 -28.14 62.52
CA ASP A 618 16.11 -29.45 62.52
C ASP A 618 17.16 -29.69 61.43
N GLY A 619 17.58 -28.64 60.76
CA GLY A 619 18.57 -28.63 59.69
C GLY A 619 18.03 -28.85 58.29
N TYR A 620 16.73 -29.01 58.11
CA TYR A 620 16.10 -29.08 56.80
C TYR A 620 15.54 -27.71 56.36
N THR A 621 15.46 -27.50 55.05
CA THR A 621 14.88 -26.30 54.45
C THR A 621 13.50 -26.58 53.89
N GLY A 622 12.51 -25.77 54.23
CA GLY A 622 11.11 -25.92 53.76
C GLY A 622 10.16 -26.43 54.83
N MET A 623 8.91 -26.29 54.58
CA MET A 623 7.78 -26.80 55.40
C MET A 623 6.79 -27.49 54.51
N ASN A 624 6.19 -28.59 54.98
CA ASN A 624 4.98 -29.15 54.38
C ASN A 624 3.75 -28.33 54.80
N CYS A 625 2.59 -28.68 54.26
CA CYS A 625 1.34 -28.00 54.55
C CYS A 625 1.02 -27.92 56.04
N ALA A 626 1.16 -29.00 56.77
CA ALA A 626 0.89 -29.07 58.22
C ALA A 626 1.94 -28.32 59.04
N GLY A 627 3.22 -28.34 58.59
CA GLY A 627 4.30 -27.55 59.22
C GLY A 627 4.03 -26.06 59.14
N PHE A 628 3.62 -25.57 58.01
CA PHE A 628 3.26 -24.16 57.84
C PHE A 628 2.11 -23.74 58.76
N VAL A 629 1.01 -24.50 58.75
CA VAL A 629 -0.14 -24.20 59.62
C VAL A 629 0.23 -24.28 61.11
N SER A 630 0.99 -25.30 61.54
CA SER A 630 1.47 -25.46 62.88
C SER A 630 2.37 -24.28 63.34
N HIS A 631 3.27 -23.87 62.47
CA HIS A 631 4.19 -22.74 62.77
C HIS A 631 3.42 -21.43 62.94
N ALA A 632 2.56 -21.09 62.00
CA ALA A 632 1.71 -19.90 62.05
C ALA A 632 0.82 -19.90 63.32
N TYR A 633 0.20 -21.00 63.63
CA TYR A 633 -0.66 -21.15 64.79
C TYR A 633 0.10 -20.93 66.11
N MET A 634 1.27 -21.53 66.27
CA MET A 634 2.12 -21.31 67.44
C MET A 634 2.59 -19.88 67.61
N LYS A 635 3.02 -19.24 66.51
CA LYS A 635 3.45 -17.85 66.48
C LYS A 635 2.34 -16.90 66.86
N ALA A 636 1.12 -17.27 66.58
CA ALA A 636 -0.07 -16.52 67.00
C ALA A 636 -0.52 -16.82 68.48
N GLY A 637 0.28 -17.59 69.22
CA GLY A 637 0.01 -17.94 70.63
C GLY A 637 -0.73 -19.26 70.84
N GLY A 638 -0.85 -20.08 69.81
CA GLY A 638 -1.52 -21.39 69.88
C GLY A 638 -0.69 -22.48 70.56
N ASN A 639 -1.33 -23.42 71.24
CA ASN A 639 -0.69 -24.55 71.88
C ASN A 639 -0.88 -25.78 71.01
N LEU A 640 0.19 -26.34 70.46
CA LEU A 640 0.18 -27.56 69.64
C LEU A 640 0.15 -28.88 70.43
N ALA A 641 0.42 -28.87 71.74
CA ALA A 641 0.50 -30.08 72.52
C ALA A 641 -0.77 -30.96 72.50
N PRO A 642 -1.98 -30.41 72.59
CA PRO A 642 -3.20 -31.20 72.45
C PRO A 642 -3.40 -31.78 71.06
N ILE A 643 -3.05 -30.98 70.00
CA ILE A 643 -3.16 -31.42 68.60
C ILE A 643 -2.15 -32.52 68.30
N ALA A 644 -0.93 -32.41 68.82
CA ALA A 644 0.09 -33.43 68.73
C ALA A 644 -0.24 -34.76 69.42
N ALA A 645 -1.04 -34.69 70.50
CA ALA A 645 -1.50 -35.89 71.24
C ALA A 645 -2.63 -36.63 70.52
N GLU A 646 -3.30 -36.01 69.53
CA GLU A 646 -4.39 -36.60 68.78
C GLU A 646 -3.87 -37.72 67.85
N GLN A 647 -4.45 -38.93 67.95
CA GLN A 647 -4.04 -40.09 67.15
C GLN A 647 -5.20 -40.87 66.51
N SER A 648 -6.44 -40.55 66.91
CA SER A 648 -7.59 -41.35 66.55
C SER A 648 -7.98 -41.32 65.07
N HIS A 649 -7.62 -40.26 64.38
CA HIS A 649 -8.00 -40.02 62.98
C HIS A 649 -6.83 -40.08 61.99
N SER A 650 -5.64 -40.39 62.47
CA SER A 650 -4.44 -40.50 61.58
C SER A 650 -4.28 -41.94 61.10
N PRO A 651 -4.17 -42.17 59.79
CA PRO A 651 -3.81 -43.51 59.25
C PRO A 651 -2.37 -43.92 59.61
N TRP A 652 -1.59 -43.05 60.22
CA TRP A 652 -0.17 -43.24 60.52
C TRP A 652 0.01 -43.51 62.04
N SER A 653 0.59 -44.62 62.36
CA SER A 653 0.82 -45.07 63.76
C SER A 653 1.99 -44.42 64.46
N GLY A 654 2.68 -43.44 63.82
CA GLY A 654 3.85 -42.77 64.33
C GLY A 654 3.55 -41.69 65.37
N GLY A 655 4.47 -41.45 66.31
CA GLY A 655 4.44 -40.35 67.26
C GLY A 655 4.49 -38.95 66.61
N PRO A 656 4.49 -37.85 67.39
CA PRO A 656 4.64 -36.51 66.84
C PRO A 656 5.93 -36.43 66.02
N GLY A 657 5.83 -35.79 64.85
CA GLY A 657 6.95 -35.58 63.96
C GLY A 657 8.09 -34.81 64.60
N ARG A 658 9.26 -34.78 63.94
CA ARG A 658 10.42 -34.02 64.41
C ARG A 658 10.05 -32.56 64.66
N GLY A 659 10.56 -32.03 65.76
CA GLY A 659 10.32 -30.65 66.15
C GLY A 659 8.95 -30.40 66.80
N GLY A 660 8.17 -31.44 67.15
CA GLY A 660 6.88 -31.34 67.79
C GLY A 660 5.77 -30.89 66.85
N CYS A 661 5.96 -30.96 65.56
CA CYS A 661 4.92 -30.67 64.57
C CYS A 661 3.96 -31.82 64.40
N VAL A 662 2.78 -31.49 63.92
CA VAL A 662 1.65 -32.40 63.76
C VAL A 662 1.26 -32.50 62.30
N ASN A 663 0.88 -33.70 61.87
CA ASN A 663 0.38 -33.91 60.51
C ASN A 663 -1.03 -33.34 60.31
N ALA A 664 -1.49 -33.21 59.10
CA ALA A 664 -2.79 -32.63 58.76
C ALA A 664 -3.98 -33.45 59.36
N TYR A 665 -3.85 -34.77 59.45
CA TYR A 665 -4.88 -35.62 60.07
C TYR A 665 -5.05 -35.40 61.59
N ARG A 666 -3.96 -35.05 62.28
CA ARG A 666 -4.04 -34.68 63.72
C ARG A 666 -4.74 -33.36 63.92
N TRP A 667 -4.53 -32.39 63.03
CA TRP A 667 -5.27 -31.14 62.99
C TRP A 667 -6.75 -31.40 62.80
N TYR A 668 -7.11 -32.26 61.85
CA TYR A 668 -8.46 -32.63 61.58
C TYR A 668 -9.11 -33.38 62.79
N GLY A 669 -8.44 -34.43 63.29
CA GLY A 669 -8.94 -35.21 64.45
C GLY A 669 -9.15 -34.36 65.66
N TYR A 670 -8.18 -33.55 66.08
CA TYR A 670 -8.33 -32.65 67.20
C TYR A 670 -9.50 -31.69 67.01
N ALA A 671 -9.67 -31.14 65.84
CA ALA A 671 -10.76 -30.23 65.56
C ALA A 671 -12.13 -30.88 65.69
N ILE A 672 -12.33 -32.07 65.18
CA ILE A 672 -13.62 -32.79 65.26
C ILE A 672 -13.89 -33.30 66.67
N ASP A 673 -12.89 -33.83 67.39
CA ASP A 673 -13.05 -34.41 68.73
C ASP A 673 -13.23 -33.35 69.81
N THR A 674 -12.67 -32.14 69.65
CA THR A 674 -12.85 -31.03 70.59
C THR A 674 -14.10 -30.24 70.31
N CYS A 675 -14.92 -30.59 69.32
CA CYS A 675 -16.15 -29.89 68.94
C CYS A 675 -15.91 -28.42 68.58
N ALA A 676 -14.72 -28.06 68.23
CA ALA A 676 -14.43 -26.67 67.82
C ALA A 676 -15.00 -26.46 66.41
N ASN A 677 -15.96 -25.59 66.25
CA ASN A 677 -16.51 -25.00 65.01
C ASN A 677 -16.03 -25.62 63.71
N VAL A 678 -16.34 -26.91 63.50
CA VAL A 678 -15.97 -27.64 62.29
C VAL A 678 -17.18 -27.69 61.37
N THR A 679 -16.99 -27.36 60.11
CA THR A 679 -18.06 -27.43 59.10
C THR A 679 -17.57 -28.22 57.90
N TYR A 680 -18.38 -29.14 57.43
CA TYR A 680 -18.06 -30.09 56.31
C TYR A 680 -18.75 -29.57 55.05
N PHE A 681 -18.01 -29.62 53.94
CA PHE A 681 -18.51 -29.31 52.60
C PHE A 681 -18.15 -30.43 51.64
N ASN A 682 -19.03 -30.73 50.67
CA ASN A 682 -18.80 -31.74 49.68
C ASN A 682 -17.90 -31.28 48.54
N SER A 683 -17.69 -29.99 48.45
CA SER A 683 -16.80 -29.39 47.43
C SER A 683 -16.31 -28.01 47.89
N ILE A 684 -15.27 -27.53 47.22
CA ILE A 684 -14.75 -26.18 47.37
C ILE A 684 -15.80 -25.12 46.98
N ASP A 685 -16.58 -25.39 45.94
CA ASP A 685 -17.68 -24.50 45.52
C ASP A 685 -18.79 -24.35 46.59
N GLU A 686 -19.06 -25.44 47.34
CA GLU A 686 -20.01 -25.42 48.43
C GLU A 686 -19.47 -24.58 49.61
N LEU A 687 -18.18 -24.74 49.93
CA LEU A 687 -17.50 -23.87 50.91
C LEU A 687 -17.63 -22.37 50.53
N LEU A 688 -17.28 -22.05 49.29
CA LEU A 688 -17.28 -20.66 48.82
C LEU A 688 -18.69 -20.06 48.80
N ARG A 689 -19.69 -20.80 48.30
CA ARG A 689 -21.09 -20.37 48.30
C ARG A 689 -21.71 -20.23 49.68
N SER A 690 -21.16 -20.91 50.70
CA SER A 690 -21.67 -20.80 52.07
C SER A 690 -21.42 -19.45 52.70
N GLY A 691 -20.40 -18.71 52.26
CA GLY A 691 -19.97 -17.47 52.89
C GLY A 691 -19.45 -17.59 54.32
N LEU A 692 -19.24 -18.82 54.80
CA LEU A 692 -18.84 -19.08 56.17
C LEU A 692 -17.33 -18.94 56.42
N ALA A 693 -16.51 -19.18 55.42
CA ALA A 693 -15.05 -19.11 55.53
C ALA A 693 -14.60 -17.64 55.75
N ARG A 694 -13.68 -17.44 56.66
CA ARG A 694 -13.10 -16.15 56.98
C ARG A 694 -11.58 -16.22 56.83
N LYS A 695 -10.94 -15.13 56.50
CA LYS A 695 -9.47 -15.07 56.39
C LYS A 695 -8.82 -15.58 57.68
N GLY A 696 -7.89 -16.52 57.55
CA GLY A 696 -7.23 -17.18 58.66
C GLY A 696 -7.92 -18.45 59.18
N ASP A 697 -9.09 -18.83 58.68
CA ASP A 697 -9.66 -20.13 58.97
C ASP A 697 -8.77 -21.23 58.42
N ILE A 698 -8.64 -22.32 59.13
CA ILE A 698 -7.89 -23.51 58.69
C ILE A 698 -8.79 -24.35 57.79
N VAL A 699 -8.32 -24.68 56.64
CA VAL A 699 -9.02 -25.54 55.68
C VAL A 699 -8.26 -26.83 55.51
N PHE A 700 -8.94 -27.94 55.78
CA PHE A 700 -8.43 -29.28 55.60
C PHE A 700 -9.15 -29.94 54.40
N PHE A 701 -8.36 -30.54 53.48
CA PHE A 701 -8.89 -31.25 52.34
C PHE A 701 -8.82 -32.75 52.57
N ASN A 702 -9.97 -33.41 52.45
CA ASN A 702 -10.06 -34.87 52.48
C ASN A 702 -9.49 -35.41 51.16
N PRO A 703 -8.71 -36.51 51.22
CA PRO A 703 -8.06 -37.03 50.04
C PRO A 703 -9.08 -37.30 48.94
N TYR A 704 -8.74 -36.77 47.76
CA TYR A 704 -9.54 -36.94 46.55
C TYR A 704 -9.34 -38.31 45.91
N ASN A 705 -8.16 -38.87 46.04
CA ASN A 705 -7.80 -40.15 45.48
C ASN A 705 -7.87 -41.22 46.60
N PRO A 706 -8.80 -42.21 46.52
CA PRO A 706 -8.86 -43.28 47.51
C PRO A 706 -7.63 -44.18 47.59
N TYR A 707 -6.68 -44.00 46.66
CA TYR A 707 -5.43 -44.76 46.59
C TYR A 707 -4.20 -43.94 47.05
N ALA A 708 -4.37 -42.67 47.39
CA ALA A 708 -3.31 -41.86 47.95
C ALA A 708 -3.75 -41.36 49.33
N ASP A 709 -2.98 -41.71 50.36
CA ASP A 709 -3.10 -41.15 51.72
C ASP A 709 -2.66 -39.68 51.73
N ASP A 710 -3.20 -38.91 50.81
CA ASP A 710 -2.82 -37.53 50.58
C ASP A 710 -3.90 -36.61 51.13
N CYS A 711 -3.65 -35.95 52.26
CA CYS A 711 -4.43 -34.88 52.80
C CYS A 711 -3.66 -33.58 52.72
N HIS A 712 -4.40 -32.47 52.61
CA HIS A 712 -3.78 -31.16 52.52
C HIS A 712 -4.44 -30.20 53.52
N ILE A 713 -3.66 -29.22 54.02
CA ILE A 713 -4.14 -28.23 55.01
C ILE A 713 -3.46 -26.89 54.71
N GLY A 714 -4.19 -25.82 54.96
CA GLY A 714 -3.71 -24.43 54.84
C GLY A 714 -4.69 -23.46 55.42
N PHE A 715 -4.51 -22.19 55.12
CA PHE A 715 -5.40 -21.13 55.58
C PHE A 715 -6.30 -20.63 54.47
N PHE A 716 -7.57 -20.44 54.75
CA PHE A 716 -8.43 -19.66 53.90
C PHE A 716 -7.92 -18.22 53.89
N TRP A 717 -7.54 -17.73 52.71
CA TRP A 717 -6.93 -16.41 52.61
C TRP A 717 -7.90 -15.35 52.12
N GLY A 718 -9.06 -15.78 51.61
CA GLY A 718 -10.25 -14.99 51.40
C GLY A 718 -10.08 -13.74 50.56
N ASN A 719 -10.18 -13.88 49.28
CA ASN A 719 -10.42 -12.78 48.39
C ASN A 719 -11.52 -13.16 47.40
N THR A 720 -12.19 -12.18 46.80
CA THR A 720 -13.22 -12.40 45.76
C THR A 720 -12.66 -12.91 44.45
N SER A 721 -11.33 -12.79 44.20
CA SER A 721 -10.68 -13.41 43.02
C SER A 721 -10.39 -14.87 43.29
N SER A 722 -10.76 -15.75 42.37
CA SER A 722 -10.53 -17.20 42.42
C SER A 722 -9.04 -17.60 42.53
N GLU A 723 -8.09 -16.67 42.43
CA GLU A 723 -6.67 -16.93 42.38
C GLU A 723 -5.95 -16.85 43.72
N ASN A 724 -6.46 -16.20 44.73
CA ASN A 724 -5.78 -15.94 46.02
C ASN A 724 -6.60 -16.36 47.24
N LEU A 725 -7.23 -17.53 47.19
CA LEU A 725 -8.16 -17.95 48.24
C LEU A 725 -7.51 -18.83 49.31
N PHE A 726 -6.34 -19.39 49.07
CA PHE A 726 -5.76 -20.38 49.93
C PHE A 726 -4.25 -20.20 50.06
N TRP A 727 -3.75 -20.09 51.30
CA TRP A 727 -2.31 -20.06 51.59
C TRP A 727 -1.88 -21.41 52.17
N HIS A 728 -1.00 -22.07 51.47
CA HIS A 728 -0.53 -23.42 51.79
C HIS A 728 0.94 -23.65 51.38
N SER A 729 1.48 -24.76 51.81
CA SER A 729 2.78 -25.28 51.33
C SER A 729 2.56 -26.58 50.62
N ASP A 730 2.97 -26.69 49.36
CA ASP A 730 2.86 -27.89 48.50
C ASP A 730 4.19 -28.21 47.79
N GLY A 731 4.18 -29.16 46.87
CA GLY A 731 5.37 -29.51 46.07
C GLY A 731 5.99 -28.41 45.25
N TYR A 732 5.28 -27.30 45.05
CA TYR A 732 5.75 -26.12 44.31
C TYR A 732 6.25 -25.00 45.25
N GLY A 733 6.04 -25.10 46.52
CA GLY A 733 6.47 -24.14 47.55
C GLY A 733 5.36 -23.67 48.48
N ASN A 734 5.70 -22.78 49.40
CA ASN A 734 4.73 -22.08 50.19
C ASN A 734 4.16 -20.90 49.39
N ARG A 735 2.85 -20.88 49.16
CA ARG A 735 2.24 -19.92 48.26
C ARG A 735 0.77 -19.68 48.55
N ILE A 736 0.29 -18.54 48.08
CA ILE A 736 -1.15 -18.23 48.00
C ILE A 736 -1.61 -18.64 46.61
N SER A 737 -2.65 -19.45 46.54
CA SER A 737 -3.18 -19.97 45.24
C SER A 737 -4.70 -20.08 45.27
N GLY A 738 -5.31 -20.36 44.14
CA GLY A 738 -6.74 -20.67 44.04
C GLY A 738 -7.06 -22.01 44.68
N LEU A 739 -8.16 -22.12 45.42
CA LEU A 739 -8.64 -23.35 46.00
C LEU A 739 -9.02 -24.39 44.95
N THR A 740 -9.50 -23.98 43.82
CA THR A 740 -9.89 -24.84 42.69
C THR A 740 -8.71 -25.61 42.08
N ALA A 741 -7.46 -25.13 42.28
CA ALA A 741 -6.27 -25.86 41.84
C ALA A 741 -6.01 -27.18 42.57
N LEU A 742 -6.70 -27.44 43.66
CA LEU A 742 -6.54 -28.62 44.53
C LEU A 742 -7.49 -29.79 44.16
N GLY A 743 -8.29 -29.63 43.11
CA GLY A 743 -9.23 -30.64 42.62
C GLY A 743 -10.54 -30.72 43.42
N PRO A 744 -11.46 -31.67 43.05
CA PRO A 744 -12.77 -31.83 43.69
C PRO A 744 -12.66 -32.57 45.03
N SER A 745 -12.12 -31.93 46.03
CA SER A 745 -11.94 -32.50 47.36
C SER A 745 -13.15 -32.17 48.27
N LYS A 746 -13.50 -33.08 49.17
CA LYS A 746 -14.29 -32.74 50.33
C LYS A 746 -13.47 -31.81 51.23
N VAL A 747 -14.11 -30.79 51.76
CA VAL A 747 -13.42 -29.73 52.48
C VAL A 747 -13.95 -29.67 53.90
N VAL A 748 -13.04 -29.49 54.83
CA VAL A 748 -13.38 -29.26 56.24
C VAL A 748 -12.87 -27.90 56.65
N LEU A 749 -13.78 -26.99 57.00
CA LEU A 749 -13.48 -25.71 57.57
C LEU A 749 -13.34 -25.78 59.07
N ILE A 750 -12.19 -25.42 59.61
CA ILE A 750 -11.84 -25.46 61.06
C ILE A 750 -11.71 -23.99 61.55
N ARG A 751 -12.49 -23.66 62.57
CA ARG A 751 -12.56 -22.30 63.11
C ARG A 751 -12.35 -22.22 64.62
#